data_ceb62b06de0c60a0ab45b5a9377952d8
#
_entry.id   ceb62b06de0c60a0ab45b5a9377952d8
#
_cell.length_a   1.000
_cell.length_b   1.000
_cell.length_c   1.000
_cell.angle_alpha   90.00
_cell.angle_beta   90.00
_cell.angle_gamma   90.00
#
_symmetry.space_group_name_H-M   'P 1'
#
loop_
_entity.id
_entity.type
_entity.pdbx_description
1 polymer ?
#
loop_
_entity_poly.entity_id
_entity_poly.type
_entity_poly.pdbx_seq_one_letter_code
_entity_poly.pdbx_strand_id
1 'polypeptide(L)'
;MKLKNIFFGMSMATALVCGTPGAQAQNTLPDGAFPAIVTPHKQLTNYRERTLCYDITANVDYTATPTVSWITVRKGDNGRVYVHLAENTGDEQRQGKVVFANEANGLTQELLITQTRSEAIKDLPGDTQVKPSSATANTNQSGFGIEKSYDGDNSTFYHSSWSPYFAISDSNPVVLTYNFKNVERIDYINYTTRQDGQSNGNFGRVEVFVKATGETSYTSLGVFDCGYSNYIFSFESPILNPASIQFKVYSGYADNGSGGYASCAEMQFMRQTGEREALLNLFADEALTQLKPEVTQADINNVDDSFVKNLAQALFDGSYKSEYRIANYPLRLAPQVLSAEWNAPGKLYDQLDNPTGINIPKGTQAVAVSGLPTGVTLGLKVVAWYEGKNGGHFDGGNPQLFNYSLRNGLNTIDYKFDYDGLAYVIYTASSRAEYERIKALAPTVKVHFINGQVNGILTPDKTNDEMYKLCANAKSMFMDCYGKKVHSVWTSKGLKDYCRATDGKSYGYRQFMNTLDSLIEWEHDVLGFKKYGRVPDNHTFAYVNYTYYMFQGGLGVSFHNDQERRVLNCNTIINNDDDCIWGLSHEWGHQHQMHPYFCWGGVAEVTNNVNSYANIMRMGYRSSDKINHWPNARKHFLEDNEFSTRTKYSTGRKGAYDDREMFSWNSKLYQLCTAMKDSLIYPISENKLRGAHISDVGVGEVLCPIIMLYAYFTTNGYPDFAPDWYESLRQNDDENGSQIEKQGEVDKYELIASAQNNNKNGKLAVLRSKFPNSTWVKNNYITETQCNPYRNYSPFMLNWIRKTSRLTGYNLFPYFEQWGYLRTIAMKVGDYGNWYYLLTQDMYDEFKADMDALVESGELKTMPAGMIEAISNTPDMFQDKPTIAN
;
A
#
# COMPACT_ATOMS: atom_id res chain seq x y z
N MET A 1 -10.31 -22.80 30.48
CA MET A 1 -11.17 -22.53 29.33
C MET A 1 -10.30 -22.27 28.14
N LYS A 2 -10.25 -23.16 27.15
CA LYS A 2 -9.28 -23.16 26.07
C LYS A 2 -9.65 -22.08 25.04
N LEU A 3 -8.85 -21.02 24.94
CA LEU A 3 -8.89 -20.14 23.78
C LEU A 3 -8.17 -20.85 22.62
N LYS A 4 -8.93 -21.18 21.60
CA LYS A 4 -8.38 -21.61 20.32
C LYS A 4 -7.75 -20.39 19.65
N ASN A 5 -6.45 -20.50 19.36
CA ASN A 5 -5.73 -19.60 18.48
C ASN A 5 -6.36 -19.64 17.08
N ILE A 6 -7.02 -18.59 16.70
CA ILE A 6 -7.36 -18.33 15.30
C ILE A 6 -6.23 -17.43 14.79
N PHE A 7 -5.25 -18.05 14.15
CA PHE A 7 -4.30 -17.33 13.30
C PHE A 7 -5.03 -16.93 12.01
N PHE A 8 -5.48 -15.71 11.94
CA PHE A 8 -5.69 -15.07 10.65
C PHE A 8 -4.38 -14.42 10.23
N GLY A 9 -3.79 -14.99 9.20
CA GLY A 9 -2.70 -14.33 8.49
C GLY A 9 -3.25 -13.03 7.89
N MET A 10 -2.93 -11.90 8.50
CA MET A 10 -3.01 -10.63 7.80
C MET A 10 -1.99 -10.70 6.67
N SER A 11 -2.48 -10.76 5.46
CA SER A 11 -1.69 -10.55 4.26
C SER A 11 -1.04 -9.17 4.39
N MET A 12 0.25 -9.15 4.68
CA MET A 12 1.04 -7.94 4.51
C MET A 12 0.85 -7.47 3.08
N ALA A 13 0.49 -6.22 2.93
CA ALA A 13 0.63 -5.55 1.66
C ALA A 13 2.05 -5.81 1.16
N THR A 14 2.14 -6.52 0.09
CA THR A 14 3.38 -6.95 -0.54
C THR A 14 4.22 -5.72 -0.83
N ALA A 15 5.40 -5.69 -0.27
CA ALA A 15 6.47 -4.93 -0.87
C ALA A 15 6.45 -5.26 -2.37
N LEU A 16 6.38 -4.25 -3.22
CA LEU A 16 6.88 -4.35 -4.57
C LEU A 16 8.40 -4.59 -4.41
N VAL A 17 8.74 -5.80 -4.09
CA VAL A 17 10.06 -6.29 -4.43
C VAL A 17 10.03 -6.28 -5.94
N CYS A 18 10.79 -5.39 -6.57
CA CYS A 18 11.40 -5.76 -7.82
C CYS A 18 12.08 -7.09 -7.51
N GLY A 19 11.37 -8.17 -7.74
CA GLY A 19 11.92 -9.50 -7.61
C GLY A 19 13.14 -9.51 -8.50
N THR A 20 14.29 -9.79 -7.94
CA THR A 20 15.35 -10.40 -8.73
C THR A 20 14.68 -11.53 -9.48
N PRO A 21 14.79 -11.59 -10.82
CA PRO A 21 14.19 -12.67 -11.56
C PRO A 21 14.75 -13.96 -11.01
N GLY A 22 13.93 -14.73 -10.30
CA GLY A 22 14.18 -16.14 -10.14
C GLY A 22 14.41 -16.64 -11.55
N ALA A 23 15.48 -17.40 -11.78
CA ALA A 23 15.81 -17.97 -13.07
C ALA A 23 14.57 -18.66 -13.61
N GLN A 24 13.75 -17.92 -14.36
CA GLN A 24 12.77 -18.52 -15.24
C GLN A 24 13.58 -19.27 -16.27
N ALA A 25 13.24 -20.52 -16.47
CA ALA A 25 13.83 -21.30 -17.53
C ALA A 25 13.79 -20.45 -18.80
N GLN A 26 14.97 -20.15 -19.35
CA GLN A 26 15.05 -19.55 -20.67
C GLN A 26 14.11 -20.34 -21.57
N ASN A 27 13.17 -19.67 -22.20
CA ASN A 27 12.41 -20.24 -23.31
C ASN A 27 13.39 -20.44 -24.49
N THR A 28 14.23 -21.43 -24.40
CA THR A 28 15.15 -21.82 -25.46
C THR A 28 14.49 -22.90 -26.32
N LEU A 29 14.47 -22.66 -27.60
CA LEU A 29 14.14 -23.72 -28.53
C LEU A 29 15.13 -24.88 -28.39
N PRO A 30 14.72 -26.16 -28.60
CA PRO A 30 15.61 -27.30 -28.47
C PRO A 30 16.88 -27.16 -29.31
N ASP A 31 18.01 -27.64 -28.82
CA ASP A 31 19.26 -27.73 -29.56
C ASP A 31 19.04 -28.48 -30.89
N GLY A 32 19.47 -27.88 -32.00
CA GLY A 32 19.27 -28.42 -33.35
C GLY A 32 18.00 -27.93 -34.04
N ALA A 33 17.19 -27.09 -33.43
CA ALA A 33 16.09 -26.43 -34.09
C ALA A 33 16.58 -25.45 -35.18
N PHE A 34 15.78 -25.27 -36.24
CA PHE A 34 16.05 -24.21 -37.23
C PHE A 34 16.09 -22.84 -36.52
N PRO A 35 16.89 -21.88 -37.06
CA PRO A 35 16.91 -20.51 -36.57
C PRO A 35 15.49 -19.94 -36.54
N ALA A 36 15.04 -19.45 -35.41
CA ALA A 36 13.68 -18.92 -35.25
C ALA A 36 13.62 -17.77 -34.24
N ILE A 37 12.70 -16.87 -34.46
CA ILE A 37 12.24 -15.81 -33.54
C ILE A 37 10.73 -15.93 -33.47
N VAL A 38 10.20 -16.11 -32.28
CA VAL A 38 8.76 -16.23 -32.02
C VAL A 38 8.31 -15.01 -31.21
N THR A 39 7.39 -14.23 -31.78
CA THR A 39 6.88 -12.99 -31.22
C THR A 39 5.36 -12.98 -31.26
N PRO A 40 4.67 -12.20 -30.41
CA PRO A 40 3.30 -11.80 -30.68
C PRO A 40 3.20 -11.03 -31.99
N HIS A 41 2.12 -11.20 -32.73
CA HIS A 41 1.96 -10.57 -34.06
C HIS A 41 1.18 -9.26 -33.98
N LYS A 42 0.24 -9.14 -33.05
CA LYS A 42 -0.64 -7.96 -32.92
C LYS A 42 -0.84 -7.59 -31.48
N GLN A 43 -0.91 -6.29 -31.24
CA GLN A 43 -1.25 -5.70 -29.94
C GLN A 43 -2.21 -4.54 -30.17
N LEU A 44 -3.41 -4.63 -29.64
CA LEU A 44 -4.29 -3.47 -29.48
C LEU A 44 -4.10 -2.91 -28.06
N THR A 45 -3.99 -1.61 -27.93
CA THR A 45 -3.86 -0.90 -26.64
C THR A 45 -4.64 0.40 -26.69
N ASN A 46 -5.00 0.91 -25.53
CA ASN A 46 -5.61 2.23 -25.44
C ASN A 46 -4.56 3.33 -25.72
N TYR A 47 -5.02 4.56 -25.84
CA TYR A 47 -4.21 5.74 -26.20
C TYR A 47 -3.18 6.17 -25.16
N ARG A 48 -3.22 5.65 -23.92
CA ARG A 48 -2.35 6.09 -22.83
C ARG A 48 -0.89 5.69 -23.04
N GLU A 49 0.00 6.53 -22.54
CA GLU A 49 1.40 6.16 -22.37
C GLU A 49 1.53 4.90 -21.49
N ARG A 50 2.32 3.95 -21.96
CA ARG A 50 2.59 2.70 -21.21
C ARG A 50 3.80 1.95 -21.73
N THR A 51 4.28 1.06 -20.89
CA THR A 51 5.29 0.08 -21.29
C THR A 51 4.68 -1.32 -21.33
N LEU A 52 4.73 -1.94 -22.47
CA LEU A 52 4.34 -3.33 -22.68
C LEU A 52 5.57 -4.23 -22.52
N CYS A 53 5.40 -5.41 -21.97
CA CYS A 53 6.47 -6.38 -21.77
C CYS A 53 6.15 -7.66 -22.52
N TYR A 54 7.10 -8.13 -23.33
CA TYR A 54 6.96 -9.34 -24.11
C TYR A 54 8.12 -10.28 -23.85
N ASP A 55 7.82 -11.56 -23.69
CA ASP A 55 8.81 -12.63 -23.68
C ASP A 55 8.97 -13.16 -25.11
N ILE A 56 10.14 -12.90 -25.70
CA ILE A 56 10.47 -13.32 -27.06
C ILE A 56 11.26 -14.63 -27.00
N THR A 57 10.74 -15.65 -27.65
CA THR A 57 11.45 -16.94 -27.75
C THR A 57 12.27 -16.95 -29.02
N ALA A 58 13.60 -17.04 -28.89
CA ALA A 58 14.52 -17.10 -30.01
C ALA A 58 15.72 -17.99 -29.69
N ASN A 59 16.21 -18.71 -30.70
CA ASN A 59 17.47 -19.47 -30.62
C ASN A 59 18.60 -18.79 -31.41
N VAL A 60 18.39 -17.55 -31.83
CA VAL A 60 19.37 -16.69 -32.50
C VAL A 60 19.32 -15.29 -31.88
N ASP A 61 20.41 -14.57 -31.96
CA ASP A 61 20.41 -13.15 -31.63
C ASP A 61 19.49 -12.37 -32.57
N TYR A 62 18.87 -11.34 -32.06
CA TYR A 62 17.98 -10.50 -32.85
C TYR A 62 18.05 -9.03 -32.44
N THR A 63 17.73 -8.15 -33.37
CA THR A 63 17.43 -6.76 -33.10
C THR A 63 15.93 -6.57 -32.93
N ALA A 64 15.54 -5.54 -32.16
CA ALA A 64 14.12 -5.15 -32.02
C ALA A 64 14.04 -3.65 -32.30
N THR A 65 13.48 -3.30 -33.45
CA THR A 65 13.51 -1.93 -33.97
C THR A 65 12.09 -1.40 -34.18
N PRO A 66 11.72 -0.26 -33.57
CA PRO A 66 10.43 0.37 -33.81
C PRO A 66 10.41 1.07 -35.18
N THR A 67 9.26 1.08 -35.85
CA THR A 67 9.06 1.74 -37.15
C THR A 67 8.56 3.17 -37.05
N VAL A 68 8.19 3.63 -35.85
CA VAL A 68 7.60 4.95 -35.59
C VAL A 68 8.18 5.56 -34.32
N SER A 69 8.20 6.88 -34.24
CA SER A 69 8.85 7.63 -33.17
C SER A 69 8.13 7.55 -31.83
N TRP A 70 6.84 7.23 -31.79
CA TRP A 70 6.07 7.10 -30.57
C TRP A 70 6.21 5.72 -29.91
N ILE A 71 6.96 4.81 -30.51
CA ILE A 71 7.36 3.52 -29.94
C ILE A 71 8.86 3.57 -29.64
N THR A 72 9.26 3.22 -28.42
CA THR A 72 10.65 2.93 -28.08
C THR A 72 10.80 1.52 -27.54
N VAL A 73 11.94 0.89 -27.78
CA VAL A 73 12.16 -0.51 -27.45
C VAL A 73 13.44 -0.67 -26.64
N ARG A 74 13.36 -1.44 -25.58
CA ARG A 74 14.52 -1.85 -24.78
C ARG A 74 14.51 -3.37 -24.59
N LYS A 75 15.62 -4.02 -24.88
CA LYS A 75 15.81 -5.44 -24.54
C LYS A 75 16.15 -5.55 -23.06
N GLY A 76 15.57 -6.48 -22.38
CA GLY A 76 15.89 -6.92 -21.04
C GLY A 76 16.55 -8.31 -21.05
N ASP A 77 16.73 -8.88 -19.87
CA ASP A 77 17.30 -10.22 -19.72
C ASP A 77 16.29 -11.33 -20.09
N ASN A 78 16.80 -12.52 -20.38
CA ASN A 78 16.01 -13.74 -20.62
C ASN A 78 14.98 -13.64 -21.77
N GLY A 79 15.33 -12.93 -22.86
CA GLY A 79 14.43 -12.77 -24.01
C GLY A 79 13.30 -11.77 -23.82
N ARG A 80 13.28 -11.06 -22.68
CA ARG A 80 12.28 -10.04 -22.39
C ARG A 80 12.53 -8.77 -23.19
N VAL A 81 11.46 -8.21 -23.77
CA VAL A 81 11.51 -6.96 -24.51
C VAL A 81 10.47 -6.00 -23.97
N TYR A 82 10.89 -4.80 -23.64
CA TYR A 82 10.03 -3.71 -23.16
C TYR A 82 9.77 -2.76 -24.30
N VAL A 83 8.49 -2.58 -24.63
CA VAL A 83 8.02 -1.69 -25.68
C VAL A 83 7.27 -0.54 -25.02
N HIS A 84 7.88 0.60 -24.97
CA HIS A 84 7.26 1.80 -24.42
C HIS A 84 6.53 2.56 -25.53
N LEU A 85 5.28 2.94 -25.26
CA LEU A 85 4.37 3.65 -26.16
C LEU A 85 4.09 5.02 -25.57
N ALA A 86 4.40 6.08 -26.30
CA ALA A 86 3.98 7.42 -25.94
C ALA A 86 2.44 7.53 -26.03
N GLU A 87 1.84 8.49 -25.30
CA GLU A 87 0.40 8.74 -25.37
C GLU A 87 -0.04 9.15 -26.76
N ASN A 88 -1.17 8.61 -27.23
CA ASN A 88 -1.82 9.08 -28.43
C ASN A 88 -2.77 10.22 -28.08
N THR A 89 -2.31 11.45 -28.25
CA THR A 89 -3.11 12.67 -28.00
C THR A 89 -4.02 13.05 -29.19
N GLY A 90 -3.96 12.29 -30.27
CA GLY A 90 -4.76 12.54 -31.47
C GLY A 90 -6.15 11.96 -31.38
N ASP A 91 -7.02 12.44 -32.21
CA ASP A 91 -8.42 12.04 -32.38
C ASP A 91 -8.61 10.82 -33.30
N GLU A 92 -7.50 10.29 -33.86
CA GLU A 92 -7.49 9.07 -34.65
C GLU A 92 -6.63 7.99 -34.01
N GLN A 93 -6.97 6.73 -34.26
CA GLN A 93 -6.10 5.64 -33.92
C GLN A 93 -4.79 5.69 -34.74
N ARG A 94 -3.73 5.14 -34.16
CA ARG A 94 -2.44 5.05 -34.85
C ARG A 94 -1.86 3.65 -34.79
N GLN A 95 -1.05 3.33 -35.79
CA GLN A 95 -0.37 2.04 -35.87
C GLN A 95 1.13 2.22 -36.03
N GLY A 96 1.86 1.29 -35.44
CA GLY A 96 3.30 1.18 -35.55
C GLY A 96 3.74 -0.26 -35.37
N LYS A 97 4.96 -0.57 -35.77
CA LYS A 97 5.48 -1.92 -35.66
C LYS A 97 6.77 -1.93 -34.85
N VAL A 98 7.01 -3.06 -34.19
CA VAL A 98 8.34 -3.46 -33.74
C VAL A 98 8.80 -4.62 -34.64
N VAL A 99 9.92 -4.44 -35.28
CA VAL A 99 10.52 -5.45 -36.17
C VAL A 99 11.62 -6.18 -35.41
N PHE A 100 11.46 -7.48 -35.29
CA PHE A 100 12.46 -8.37 -34.72
C PHE A 100 13.20 -9.04 -35.88
N ALA A 101 14.51 -8.81 -35.98
CA ALA A 101 15.26 -9.30 -37.13
C ALA A 101 16.60 -9.95 -36.74
N ASN A 102 16.97 -10.99 -37.44
CA ASN A 102 18.31 -11.55 -37.48
C ASN A 102 18.76 -11.57 -38.96
N GLU A 103 19.64 -10.65 -39.33
CA GLU A 103 20.12 -10.48 -40.71
C GLU A 103 20.93 -11.70 -41.17
N ALA A 104 21.70 -12.33 -40.30
CA ALA A 104 22.55 -13.46 -40.62
C ALA A 104 21.77 -14.68 -41.10
N ASN A 105 20.53 -14.83 -40.62
CA ASN A 105 19.64 -15.92 -41.00
C ASN A 105 18.44 -15.48 -41.87
N GLY A 106 18.38 -14.18 -42.22
CA GLY A 106 17.26 -13.64 -43.01
C GLY A 106 15.92 -13.69 -42.31
N LEU A 107 15.90 -13.77 -40.98
CA LEU A 107 14.68 -13.86 -40.17
C LEU A 107 14.14 -12.47 -39.86
N THR A 108 12.83 -12.32 -40.06
CA THR A 108 12.10 -11.11 -39.68
C THR A 108 10.74 -11.48 -39.11
N GLN A 109 10.37 -10.94 -37.98
CA GLN A 109 9.06 -11.03 -37.35
C GLN A 109 8.57 -9.64 -36.98
N GLU A 110 7.28 -9.41 -37.08
CA GLU A 110 6.70 -8.10 -36.80
C GLU A 110 5.63 -8.20 -35.72
N LEU A 111 5.69 -7.29 -34.76
CA LEU A 111 4.63 -7.02 -33.80
C LEU A 111 3.93 -5.72 -34.22
N LEU A 112 2.72 -5.83 -34.78
CA LEU A 112 1.89 -4.67 -35.08
C LEU A 112 1.19 -4.18 -33.82
N ILE A 113 1.42 -2.91 -33.48
CA ILE A 113 0.78 -2.24 -32.36
C ILE A 113 -0.22 -1.22 -32.90
N THR A 114 -1.47 -1.37 -32.49
CA THR A 114 -2.54 -0.42 -32.75
C THR A 114 -2.87 0.28 -31.45
N GLN A 115 -2.74 1.60 -31.41
CA GLN A 115 -3.12 2.41 -30.25
C GLN A 115 -4.37 3.22 -30.60
N THR A 116 -5.42 3.08 -29.77
CA THR A 116 -6.70 3.75 -30.02
C THR A 116 -6.55 5.28 -29.94
N ARG A 117 -7.54 5.97 -30.51
CA ARG A 117 -7.67 7.43 -30.34
C ARG A 117 -7.99 7.79 -28.89
N SER A 118 -7.84 9.04 -28.55
CA SER A 118 -8.00 9.56 -27.18
C SER A 118 -9.45 9.68 -26.68
N GLU A 119 -10.45 9.12 -27.36
CA GLU A 119 -11.84 9.14 -26.91
C GLU A 119 -12.16 8.05 -25.91
N ALA A 120 -12.56 8.43 -24.70
CA ALA A 120 -13.14 7.49 -23.75
C ALA A 120 -14.61 7.21 -24.14
N ILE A 121 -14.99 5.95 -24.14
CA ILE A 121 -16.41 5.55 -24.17
C ILE A 121 -17.02 5.95 -22.84
N LYS A 122 -18.25 6.46 -22.86
CA LYS A 122 -18.90 7.00 -21.68
C LYS A 122 -20.19 6.21 -21.42
N ASP A 123 -20.34 5.74 -20.16
CA ASP A 123 -21.61 5.22 -19.68
C ASP A 123 -22.58 6.37 -19.49
N LEU A 124 -23.77 6.18 -19.99
CA LEU A 124 -24.89 7.06 -19.70
C LEU A 124 -26.01 6.23 -19.04
N PRO A 125 -26.89 6.82 -18.26
CA PRO A 125 -28.03 6.14 -17.64
C PRO A 125 -28.94 5.45 -18.64
N GLY A 126 -28.89 5.81 -19.89
CA GLY A 126 -29.65 5.18 -20.95
C GLY A 126 -28.95 4.01 -21.63
N ASP A 127 -27.64 3.76 -21.36
CA ASP A 127 -26.95 2.63 -21.94
C ASP A 127 -27.52 1.31 -21.40
N THR A 128 -27.75 0.36 -22.29
CA THR A 128 -28.44 -0.88 -21.94
C THR A 128 -27.42 -1.99 -21.73
N GLN A 129 -27.50 -2.66 -20.59
CA GLN A 129 -26.71 -3.86 -20.36
C GLN A 129 -27.29 -5.05 -21.12
N VAL A 130 -26.44 -5.70 -21.90
CA VAL A 130 -26.73 -6.93 -22.59
C VAL A 130 -26.31 -8.10 -21.73
N LYS A 131 -27.25 -8.95 -21.29
CA LYS A 131 -26.93 -10.10 -20.43
C LYS A 131 -26.51 -11.32 -21.26
N PRO A 132 -25.42 -12.00 -20.89
CA PRO A 132 -25.08 -13.30 -21.46
C PRO A 132 -26.17 -14.33 -21.17
N SER A 133 -26.43 -15.23 -22.13
CA SER A 133 -27.34 -16.34 -21.92
C SER A 133 -26.71 -17.48 -21.14
N SER A 134 -25.40 -17.60 -21.16
CA SER A 134 -24.60 -18.53 -20.37
C SER A 134 -23.12 -18.12 -20.43
N ALA A 135 -22.33 -18.63 -19.52
CA ALA A 135 -20.87 -18.48 -19.58
C ALA A 135 -20.15 -19.76 -19.14
N THR A 136 -18.91 -19.91 -19.55
CA THR A 136 -18.02 -21.02 -19.15
C THR A 136 -16.62 -20.50 -18.85
N ALA A 137 -15.91 -21.15 -17.93
CA ALA A 137 -14.51 -20.93 -17.65
C ALA A 137 -13.75 -22.26 -17.71
N ASN A 138 -12.50 -22.24 -18.18
CA ASN A 138 -11.67 -23.46 -18.21
C ASN A 138 -11.14 -23.86 -16.83
N THR A 139 -11.24 -22.99 -15.85
CA THR A 139 -10.84 -23.22 -14.47
C THR A 139 -11.66 -22.34 -13.54
N ASN A 140 -12.03 -22.84 -12.37
CA ASN A 140 -12.58 -22.02 -11.30
C ASN A 140 -12.30 -22.68 -9.94
N GLN A 141 -12.20 -21.85 -8.90
CA GLN A 141 -12.19 -22.31 -7.52
C GLN A 141 -13.61 -22.71 -7.10
N SER A 142 -13.71 -23.77 -6.30
CA SER A 142 -15.02 -24.19 -5.74
C SER A 142 -15.68 -23.03 -4.99
N GLY A 143 -16.93 -22.75 -5.32
CA GLY A 143 -17.69 -21.63 -4.77
C GLY A 143 -17.47 -20.27 -5.47
N PHE A 144 -16.59 -20.21 -6.49
CA PHE A 144 -16.26 -18.99 -7.26
C PHE A 144 -16.41 -19.23 -8.76
N GLY A 145 -17.55 -19.74 -9.17
CA GLY A 145 -17.85 -20.07 -10.57
C GLY A 145 -18.07 -18.85 -11.45
N ILE A 146 -18.05 -19.08 -12.77
CA ILE A 146 -18.15 -18.01 -13.77
C ILE A 146 -19.46 -17.24 -13.70
N GLU A 147 -20.53 -17.85 -13.20
CA GLU A 147 -21.85 -17.22 -13.03
C GLU A 147 -21.79 -15.97 -12.16
N LYS A 148 -20.84 -15.90 -11.23
CA LYS A 148 -20.62 -14.75 -10.35
C LYS A 148 -19.97 -13.55 -11.03
N SER A 149 -19.54 -13.69 -12.26
CA SER A 149 -18.99 -12.57 -13.03
C SER A 149 -20.04 -11.82 -13.87
N TYR A 150 -21.32 -12.20 -13.79
CA TYR A 150 -22.40 -11.53 -14.52
C TYR A 150 -23.76 -11.67 -13.80
N ASP A 151 -23.76 -11.92 -12.50
CA ASP A 151 -24.96 -12.06 -11.68
C ASP A 151 -25.57 -10.70 -11.28
N GLY A 152 -24.84 -9.63 -11.46
CA GLY A 152 -25.23 -8.27 -11.13
C GLY A 152 -24.96 -7.93 -9.66
N ASP A 153 -24.12 -8.69 -8.97
CA ASP A 153 -23.74 -8.48 -7.58
C ASP A 153 -22.21 -8.31 -7.46
N ASN A 154 -21.75 -7.07 -7.34
CA ASN A 154 -20.32 -6.76 -7.18
C ASN A 154 -19.68 -7.33 -5.91
N SER A 155 -20.46 -7.84 -4.96
CA SER A 155 -19.95 -8.50 -3.75
C SER A 155 -19.55 -9.95 -3.98
N THR A 156 -20.02 -10.56 -5.08
CA THR A 156 -19.60 -11.88 -5.53
C THR A 156 -18.57 -11.75 -6.66
N PHE A 157 -17.80 -12.80 -6.92
CA PHE A 157 -16.84 -12.78 -8.01
C PHE A 157 -16.46 -14.19 -8.47
N TYR A 158 -16.13 -14.30 -9.74
CA TYR A 158 -15.42 -15.43 -10.31
C TYR A 158 -13.97 -15.42 -9.89
N HIS A 159 -13.37 -16.62 -9.65
CA HIS A 159 -11.93 -16.75 -9.42
C HIS A 159 -11.40 -18.08 -10.00
N SER A 160 -10.26 -18.01 -10.70
CA SER A 160 -9.56 -19.20 -11.19
C SER A 160 -9.07 -20.07 -10.02
N SER A 161 -8.85 -21.36 -10.24
CA SER A 161 -8.49 -22.29 -9.18
C SER A 161 -7.14 -21.94 -8.53
N TRP A 162 -7.13 -21.87 -7.19
CA TRP A 162 -5.91 -21.80 -6.38
C TRP A 162 -5.61 -23.12 -5.66
N SER A 163 -6.57 -24.06 -5.65
CA SER A 163 -6.38 -25.40 -5.09
C SER A 163 -7.18 -26.44 -5.86
N PRO A 164 -6.54 -27.21 -6.78
CA PRO A 164 -5.14 -27.08 -7.21
C PRO A 164 -4.88 -25.76 -7.95
N TYR A 165 -3.66 -25.25 -7.83
CA TYR A 165 -3.27 -23.99 -8.48
C TYR A 165 -3.26 -24.13 -10.00
N PHE A 166 -3.99 -23.25 -10.67
CA PHE A 166 -3.97 -23.12 -12.12
C PHE A 166 -2.92 -22.09 -12.54
N ALA A 167 -1.78 -22.56 -13.03
CA ALA A 167 -0.67 -21.68 -13.42
C ALA A 167 -1.01 -20.95 -14.74
N ILE A 168 -1.29 -19.66 -14.63
CA ILE A 168 -1.55 -18.79 -15.80
C ILE A 168 -0.24 -18.53 -16.53
N SER A 169 -0.29 -18.64 -17.87
CA SER A 169 0.81 -18.28 -18.77
C SER A 169 0.28 -18.03 -20.18
N ASP A 170 1.16 -17.60 -21.09
CA ASP A 170 0.82 -17.42 -22.49
C ASP A 170 0.37 -18.72 -23.17
N SER A 171 0.96 -19.84 -22.77
CA SER A 171 0.57 -21.17 -23.27
C SER A 171 -0.60 -21.80 -22.51
N ASN A 172 -0.96 -21.25 -21.35
CA ASN A 172 -2.02 -21.76 -20.49
C ASN A 172 -2.86 -20.61 -19.89
N PRO A 173 -3.59 -19.83 -20.73
CA PRO A 173 -4.40 -18.72 -20.25
C PRO A 173 -5.65 -19.22 -19.51
N VAL A 174 -6.15 -18.39 -18.60
CA VAL A 174 -7.52 -18.54 -18.14
C VAL A 174 -8.44 -18.08 -19.25
N VAL A 175 -9.41 -18.93 -19.60
CA VAL A 175 -10.34 -18.69 -20.70
C VAL A 175 -11.77 -18.54 -20.15
N LEU A 176 -12.33 -17.35 -20.31
CA LEU A 176 -13.71 -17.03 -19.94
C LEU A 176 -14.51 -16.83 -21.24
N THR A 177 -15.63 -17.54 -21.40
CA THR A 177 -16.45 -17.45 -22.59
C THR A 177 -17.89 -17.13 -22.20
N TYR A 178 -18.43 -16.03 -22.74
CA TYR A 178 -19.80 -15.57 -22.54
C TYR A 178 -20.57 -15.75 -23.82
N ASN A 179 -21.72 -16.41 -23.74
CA ASN A 179 -22.57 -16.71 -24.90
C ASN A 179 -23.81 -15.81 -24.94
N PHE A 180 -24.20 -15.42 -26.11
CA PHE A 180 -25.34 -14.53 -26.36
C PHE A 180 -26.39 -15.17 -27.26
N LYS A 181 -27.64 -14.71 -27.11
CA LYS A 181 -28.74 -15.10 -27.96
C LYS A 181 -29.49 -13.84 -28.40
N ASN A 182 -29.67 -13.70 -29.73
CA ASN A 182 -30.42 -12.58 -30.30
C ASN A 182 -29.92 -11.19 -29.90
N VAL A 183 -28.61 -11.05 -29.79
CA VAL A 183 -27.94 -9.76 -29.48
C VAL A 183 -27.44 -9.15 -30.77
N GLU A 184 -27.91 -7.95 -31.09
CA GLU A 184 -27.55 -7.26 -32.32
C GLU A 184 -26.22 -6.55 -32.25
N ARG A 185 -25.91 -5.94 -31.03
CA ARG A 185 -24.79 -5.06 -30.91
C ARG A 185 -24.31 -5.00 -29.46
N ILE A 186 -22.97 -4.94 -29.27
CA ILE A 186 -22.27 -4.57 -28.03
C ILE A 186 -21.24 -3.52 -28.41
N ASP A 187 -21.24 -2.39 -27.70
CA ASP A 187 -20.39 -1.22 -27.98
C ASP A 187 -19.11 -1.23 -27.17
N TYR A 188 -19.19 -1.66 -25.90
CA TYR A 188 -18.07 -1.75 -24.99
C TYR A 188 -18.36 -2.76 -23.87
N ILE A 189 -17.30 -3.13 -23.11
CA ILE A 189 -17.43 -4.09 -22.02
C ILE A 189 -16.76 -3.53 -20.79
N ASN A 190 -17.47 -3.48 -19.66
CA ASN A 190 -16.92 -3.12 -18.37
C ASN A 190 -16.43 -4.37 -17.66
N TYR A 191 -15.19 -4.36 -17.21
CA TYR A 191 -14.62 -5.32 -16.30
C TYR A 191 -14.47 -4.69 -14.91
N THR A 192 -15.09 -5.30 -13.93
CA THR A 192 -15.00 -4.91 -12.52
C THR A 192 -14.19 -5.94 -11.75
N THR A 193 -13.15 -5.47 -11.07
CA THR A 193 -12.31 -6.29 -10.19
C THR A 193 -13.10 -6.76 -8.96
N ARG A 194 -12.59 -7.77 -8.25
CA ARG A 194 -13.15 -8.19 -6.97
C ARG A 194 -13.21 -7.02 -5.98
N GLN A 195 -14.26 -6.98 -5.13
CA GLN A 195 -14.57 -5.84 -4.26
C GLN A 195 -14.36 -6.15 -2.76
N ASP A 196 -13.74 -7.27 -2.44
CA ASP A 196 -13.49 -7.73 -1.06
C ASP A 196 -12.17 -7.19 -0.46
N GLY A 197 -11.59 -6.16 -1.08
CA GLY A 197 -10.35 -5.53 -0.62
C GLY A 197 -9.07 -6.28 -1.01
N GLN A 198 -9.19 -7.41 -1.71
CA GLN A 198 -8.06 -8.19 -2.22
C GLN A 198 -7.84 -7.90 -3.71
N SER A 199 -6.60 -8.08 -4.17
CA SER A 199 -6.23 -7.86 -5.59
C SER A 199 -5.90 -9.15 -6.35
N ASN A 200 -5.80 -10.29 -5.67
CA ASN A 200 -5.46 -11.56 -6.31
C ASN A 200 -6.47 -11.90 -7.41
N GLY A 201 -5.95 -12.06 -8.61
CA GLY A 201 -6.74 -12.36 -9.80
C GLY A 201 -7.18 -11.15 -10.60
N ASN A 202 -6.95 -9.92 -10.18
CA ASN A 202 -7.23 -8.76 -11.02
C ASN A 202 -6.47 -8.88 -12.34
N PHE A 203 -7.16 -8.67 -13.48
CA PHE A 203 -6.62 -8.91 -14.81
C PHE A 203 -5.44 -7.99 -15.12
N GLY A 204 -4.38 -8.59 -15.65
CA GLY A 204 -3.30 -7.89 -16.32
C GLY A 204 -3.51 -7.92 -17.83
N ARG A 205 -2.77 -8.77 -18.55
CA ARG A 205 -2.87 -8.90 -20.01
C ARG A 205 -3.99 -9.85 -20.41
N VAL A 206 -4.89 -9.36 -21.26
CA VAL A 206 -6.09 -10.08 -21.72
C VAL A 206 -6.25 -9.92 -23.23
N GLU A 207 -6.52 -10.99 -23.95
CA GLU A 207 -6.94 -10.94 -25.34
C GLU A 207 -8.43 -11.24 -25.44
N VAL A 208 -9.15 -10.39 -26.15
CA VAL A 208 -10.59 -10.52 -26.36
C VAL A 208 -10.87 -11.04 -27.76
N PHE A 209 -11.72 -12.04 -27.83
CA PHE A 209 -12.14 -12.66 -29.06
C PHE A 209 -13.66 -12.59 -29.22
N VAL A 210 -14.12 -12.50 -30.45
CA VAL A 210 -15.53 -12.61 -30.78
C VAL A 210 -15.77 -13.75 -31.79
N LYS A 211 -16.87 -14.46 -31.63
CA LYS A 211 -17.45 -15.32 -32.63
C LYS A 211 -18.84 -14.80 -32.95
N ALA A 212 -19.05 -14.31 -34.16
CA ALA A 212 -20.33 -13.81 -34.59
C ALA A 212 -21.33 -14.95 -34.87
N THR A 213 -22.61 -14.63 -34.90
CA THR A 213 -23.67 -15.59 -35.20
C THR A 213 -23.47 -16.13 -36.63
N GLY A 214 -23.39 -17.44 -36.75
CA GLY A 214 -23.13 -18.12 -38.01
C GLY A 214 -21.65 -18.41 -38.30
N GLU A 215 -20.74 -17.88 -37.54
CA GLU A 215 -19.30 -18.18 -37.66
C GLU A 215 -18.90 -19.41 -36.82
N THR A 216 -17.86 -20.11 -37.31
CA THR A 216 -17.32 -21.30 -36.61
C THR A 216 -16.03 -21.02 -35.82
N SER A 217 -15.34 -19.93 -36.13
CA SER A 217 -14.07 -19.55 -35.53
C SER A 217 -14.19 -18.25 -34.77
N TYR A 218 -13.25 -18.06 -33.81
CA TYR A 218 -13.08 -16.81 -33.11
C TYR A 218 -12.15 -15.88 -33.87
N THR A 219 -12.50 -14.58 -33.88
CA THR A 219 -11.64 -13.48 -34.36
C THR A 219 -11.17 -12.66 -33.16
N SER A 220 -9.87 -12.38 -33.11
CA SER A 220 -9.29 -11.53 -32.07
C SER A 220 -9.71 -10.06 -32.27
N LEU A 221 -10.18 -9.42 -31.20
CA LEU A 221 -10.48 -8.00 -31.16
C LEU A 221 -9.26 -7.21 -30.60
N GLY A 222 -8.23 -7.90 -30.13
CA GLY A 222 -7.01 -7.32 -29.67
C GLY A 222 -6.60 -7.77 -28.27
N VAL A 223 -5.38 -7.38 -27.88
CA VAL A 223 -4.79 -7.65 -26.57
C VAL A 223 -4.78 -6.36 -25.75
N PHE A 224 -5.32 -6.43 -24.56
CA PHE A 224 -5.49 -5.31 -23.64
C PHE A 224 -4.67 -5.54 -22.37
N ASP A 225 -4.18 -4.47 -21.77
CA ASP A 225 -3.57 -4.48 -20.45
C ASP A 225 -4.48 -3.75 -19.47
N CYS A 226 -5.10 -4.51 -18.58
CA CYS A 226 -6.05 -3.97 -17.60
C CYS A 226 -5.36 -3.30 -16.40
N GLY A 227 -4.04 -3.47 -16.25
CA GLY A 227 -3.26 -2.84 -15.18
C GLY A 227 -3.72 -3.22 -13.76
N TYR A 228 -4.30 -4.41 -13.61
CA TYR A 228 -4.82 -4.96 -12.34
C TYR A 228 -5.95 -4.13 -11.72
N SER A 229 -6.68 -3.37 -12.51
CA SER A 229 -7.77 -2.48 -12.08
C SER A 229 -9.03 -2.67 -12.93
N ASN A 230 -10.13 -2.04 -12.51
CA ASN A 230 -11.33 -1.95 -13.34
C ASN A 230 -10.97 -1.43 -14.73
N TYR A 231 -11.56 -2.03 -15.75
CA TYR A 231 -11.17 -1.74 -17.12
C TYR A 231 -12.39 -1.69 -18.06
N ILE A 232 -12.29 -0.88 -19.10
CA ILE A 232 -13.28 -0.79 -20.15
C ILE A 232 -12.63 -1.23 -21.45
N PHE A 233 -13.10 -2.35 -21.94
CA PHE A 233 -12.72 -2.82 -23.27
C PHE A 233 -13.50 -2.00 -24.31
N SER A 234 -12.78 -1.15 -25.02
CA SER A 234 -13.27 -0.35 -26.15
C SER A 234 -12.76 -0.92 -27.43
N PHE A 235 -13.56 -0.95 -28.45
CA PHE A 235 -13.25 -1.55 -29.74
C PHE A 235 -13.29 -0.49 -30.84
N GLU A 236 -12.58 -0.73 -31.95
CA GLU A 236 -12.57 0.16 -33.13
C GLU A 236 -13.97 0.32 -33.73
N SER A 237 -14.75 -0.74 -33.66
CA SER A 237 -16.13 -0.79 -34.14
C SER A 237 -16.98 -1.62 -33.17
N PRO A 238 -18.28 -1.35 -33.10
CA PRO A 238 -19.17 -2.18 -32.32
C PRO A 238 -19.09 -3.64 -32.70
N ILE A 239 -19.21 -4.52 -31.71
CA ILE A 239 -19.34 -5.97 -31.95
C ILE A 239 -20.77 -6.25 -32.42
N LEU A 240 -20.92 -6.70 -33.64
CA LEU A 240 -22.23 -6.97 -34.25
C LEU A 240 -22.57 -8.47 -34.20
N ASN A 241 -23.83 -8.76 -33.83
CA ASN A 241 -24.42 -10.10 -33.80
C ASN A 241 -23.53 -11.15 -33.09
N PRO A 242 -22.99 -10.89 -31.89
CA PRO A 242 -22.12 -11.85 -31.21
C PRO A 242 -22.89 -13.11 -30.85
N ALA A 243 -22.34 -14.29 -31.18
CA ALA A 243 -22.76 -15.57 -30.62
C ALA A 243 -22.02 -15.83 -29.31
N SER A 244 -20.74 -15.47 -29.25
CA SER A 244 -19.96 -15.54 -28.02
C SER A 244 -18.77 -14.56 -28.03
N ILE A 245 -18.40 -14.12 -26.84
CA ILE A 245 -17.19 -13.32 -26.58
C ILE A 245 -16.33 -14.10 -25.61
N GLN A 246 -15.03 -14.20 -25.90
CA GLN A 246 -14.08 -14.97 -25.12
C GLN A 246 -12.93 -14.06 -24.68
N PHE A 247 -12.56 -14.17 -23.40
CA PHE A 247 -11.41 -13.50 -22.80
C PHE A 247 -10.35 -14.55 -22.50
N LYS A 248 -9.16 -14.38 -23.03
CA LYS A 248 -7.98 -15.15 -22.63
C LYS A 248 -7.11 -14.28 -21.74
N VAL A 249 -7.11 -14.60 -20.44
CA VAL A 249 -6.33 -13.89 -19.44
C VAL A 249 -4.95 -14.54 -19.35
N TYR A 250 -3.92 -13.85 -19.81
CA TYR A 250 -2.53 -14.32 -19.85
C TYR A 250 -1.73 -13.94 -18.61
N SER A 251 -2.17 -12.95 -17.87
CA SER A 251 -1.59 -12.58 -16.58
C SER A 251 -2.64 -11.96 -15.67
N GLY A 252 -2.48 -12.17 -14.38
CA GLY A 252 -3.27 -11.53 -13.35
C GLY A 252 -2.45 -11.30 -12.08
N TYR A 253 -2.97 -10.51 -11.18
CA TYR A 253 -2.27 -10.18 -9.94
C TYR A 253 -2.16 -11.42 -9.05
N ALA A 254 -1.01 -11.55 -8.37
CA ALA A 254 -0.80 -12.50 -7.27
C ALA A 254 0.16 -11.90 -6.24
N ASP A 255 -0.25 -11.89 -5.00
CA ASP A 255 0.52 -11.36 -3.87
C ASP A 255 1.70 -12.26 -3.47
N ASN A 256 1.66 -13.53 -3.84
CA ASN A 256 2.69 -14.53 -3.52
C ASN A 256 3.78 -14.68 -4.60
N GLY A 257 3.80 -13.80 -5.62
CA GLY A 257 4.76 -13.87 -6.73
C GLY A 257 4.60 -15.11 -7.63
N SER A 258 3.48 -15.82 -7.55
CA SER A 258 3.13 -16.89 -8.52
C SER A 258 2.78 -16.28 -9.88
N GLY A 259 2.57 -17.13 -10.91
CA GLY A 259 2.22 -16.68 -12.27
C GLY A 259 0.88 -15.94 -12.41
N GLY A 260 0.17 -15.71 -11.30
CA GLY A 260 -1.07 -14.95 -11.23
C GLY A 260 -2.33 -15.81 -11.16
N TYR A 261 -3.44 -15.12 -10.97
CA TYR A 261 -4.80 -15.67 -10.97
C TYR A 261 -5.69 -14.84 -11.89
N ALA A 262 -6.92 -15.27 -12.10
CA ALA A 262 -7.94 -14.45 -12.75
C ALA A 262 -9.19 -14.37 -11.88
N SER A 263 -9.67 -13.14 -11.60
CA SER A 263 -10.91 -12.89 -10.88
C SER A 263 -11.72 -11.79 -11.56
N CYS A 264 -13.03 -11.85 -11.43
CA CYS A 264 -13.96 -10.90 -12.04
C CYS A 264 -15.21 -10.80 -11.17
N ALA A 265 -15.48 -9.62 -10.60
CA ALA A 265 -16.75 -9.40 -9.93
C ALA A 265 -17.87 -9.22 -10.93
N GLU A 266 -17.70 -8.33 -11.92
CA GLU A 266 -18.69 -8.15 -12.98
C GLU A 266 -18.04 -7.94 -14.35
N MET A 267 -18.63 -8.58 -15.35
CA MET A 267 -18.35 -8.40 -16.76
C MET A 267 -19.64 -7.91 -17.43
N GLN A 268 -19.75 -6.60 -17.64
CA GLN A 268 -20.95 -5.99 -18.16
C GLN A 268 -20.77 -5.67 -19.66
N PHE A 269 -21.63 -6.20 -20.48
CA PHE A 269 -21.66 -5.97 -21.92
C PHE A 269 -22.65 -4.86 -22.22
N MET A 270 -22.24 -3.74 -22.83
CA MET A 270 -23.00 -2.51 -22.91
C MET A 270 -23.35 -2.14 -24.35
N ARG A 271 -24.58 -1.66 -24.54
CA ARG A 271 -25.07 -1.05 -25.79
C ARG A 271 -25.33 0.43 -25.53
N GLN A 272 -24.72 1.31 -26.34
CA GLN A 272 -24.91 2.75 -26.26
C GLN A 272 -26.28 3.17 -26.86
N THR A 273 -26.94 4.12 -26.22
CA THR A 273 -28.26 4.58 -26.64
C THR A 273 -28.29 5.98 -27.25
N GLY A 274 -27.22 6.76 -27.11
CA GLY A 274 -27.17 8.12 -27.67
C GLY A 274 -27.91 9.20 -26.87
N GLU A 275 -28.44 8.89 -25.69
CA GLU A 275 -29.20 9.86 -24.87
C GLU A 275 -28.36 11.04 -24.33
N ARG A 276 -27.03 10.92 -24.38
CA ARG A 276 -26.11 11.98 -23.91
C ARG A 276 -26.32 13.34 -24.56
N GLU A 277 -26.55 13.39 -25.87
CA GLU A 277 -26.78 14.64 -26.57
C GLU A 277 -28.06 15.34 -26.08
N ALA A 278 -29.10 14.56 -25.75
CA ALA A 278 -30.35 15.09 -25.23
C ALA A 278 -30.15 15.73 -23.84
N LEU A 279 -29.35 15.15 -22.96
CA LEU A 279 -29.00 15.73 -21.66
C LEU A 279 -28.17 17.00 -21.81
N LEU A 280 -27.16 17.01 -22.68
CA LEU A 280 -26.33 18.19 -22.93
C LEU A 280 -27.10 19.33 -23.62
N ASN A 281 -28.28 19.09 -24.15
CA ASN A 281 -29.16 20.17 -24.67
C ASN A 281 -29.74 21.06 -23.56
N LEU A 282 -29.95 20.54 -22.37
CA LEU A 282 -30.45 21.29 -21.21
C LEU A 282 -29.34 21.85 -20.33
N PHE A 283 -28.30 21.09 -20.07
CA PHE A 283 -27.26 21.44 -19.11
C PHE A 283 -26.06 22.09 -19.78
N ALA A 284 -25.45 23.04 -19.07
CA ALA A 284 -24.29 23.78 -19.54
C ALA A 284 -22.97 22.98 -19.35
N ASP A 285 -22.95 21.97 -18.47
CA ASP A 285 -21.80 21.11 -18.21
C ASP A 285 -22.19 19.64 -18.10
N GLU A 286 -21.21 18.78 -18.32
CA GLU A 286 -21.40 17.32 -18.22
C GLU A 286 -21.68 16.83 -16.80
N ALA A 287 -21.33 17.62 -15.78
CA ALA A 287 -21.68 17.32 -14.40
C ALA A 287 -23.11 17.70 -14.02
N LEU A 288 -23.89 18.19 -14.96
CA LEU A 288 -25.30 18.58 -14.79
C LEU A 288 -25.51 19.57 -13.62
N THR A 289 -24.61 20.55 -13.46
CA THR A 289 -24.60 21.44 -12.31
C THR A 289 -25.36 22.76 -12.59
N GLN A 290 -25.52 23.11 -13.85
CA GLN A 290 -26.17 24.33 -14.30
C GLN A 290 -26.95 24.08 -15.59
N LEU A 291 -28.10 24.74 -15.72
CA LEU A 291 -28.84 24.81 -16.98
C LEU A 291 -28.17 25.82 -17.93
N LYS A 292 -28.34 25.64 -19.23
CA LYS A 292 -27.99 26.65 -20.20
C LYS A 292 -28.88 27.89 -20.02
N PRO A 293 -28.37 29.09 -20.28
CA PRO A 293 -29.14 30.31 -20.06
C PRO A 293 -30.44 30.41 -20.87
N GLU A 294 -30.47 29.73 -22.01
CA GLU A 294 -31.63 29.73 -22.93
C GLU A 294 -32.72 28.73 -22.55
N VAL A 295 -32.49 27.84 -21.60
CA VAL A 295 -33.45 26.82 -21.18
C VAL A 295 -34.69 27.45 -20.57
N THR A 296 -35.86 27.10 -21.09
CA THR A 296 -37.16 27.57 -20.65
C THR A 296 -37.92 26.50 -19.86
N GLN A 297 -38.99 26.92 -19.16
CA GLN A 297 -39.91 25.97 -18.52
C GLN A 297 -40.53 24.98 -19.49
N ALA A 298 -40.73 25.38 -20.74
CA ALA A 298 -41.28 24.52 -21.77
C ALA A 298 -40.31 23.40 -22.16
N ASP A 299 -39.02 23.73 -22.23
CA ASP A 299 -37.96 22.72 -22.50
C ASP A 299 -37.90 21.69 -21.39
N ILE A 300 -37.98 22.11 -20.13
CA ILE A 300 -38.00 21.22 -18.96
C ILE A 300 -39.24 20.32 -18.99
N ASN A 301 -40.42 20.89 -19.32
CA ASN A 301 -41.67 20.14 -19.37
C ASN A 301 -41.65 19.04 -20.43
N ASN A 302 -40.88 19.20 -21.51
CA ASN A 302 -40.75 18.25 -22.62
C ASN A 302 -39.74 17.12 -22.36
N VAL A 303 -39.07 17.11 -21.17
CA VAL A 303 -38.17 16.02 -20.80
C VAL A 303 -38.98 14.80 -20.35
N ASP A 304 -38.80 13.68 -21.02
CA ASP A 304 -39.47 12.43 -20.70
C ASP A 304 -38.93 11.74 -19.44
N ASP A 305 -37.62 11.81 -19.23
CA ASP A 305 -37.00 11.24 -18.04
C ASP A 305 -37.34 12.09 -16.80
N SER A 306 -38.10 11.49 -15.89
CA SER A 306 -38.53 12.14 -14.65
C SER A 306 -37.42 12.58 -13.73
N PHE A 307 -36.32 11.85 -13.70
CA PHE A 307 -35.15 12.17 -12.86
C PHE A 307 -34.44 13.41 -13.40
N VAL A 308 -34.13 13.44 -14.69
CA VAL A 308 -33.53 14.59 -15.38
C VAL A 308 -34.45 15.84 -15.29
N LYS A 309 -35.74 15.65 -15.51
CA LYS A 309 -36.74 16.69 -15.40
C LYS A 309 -36.77 17.31 -14.01
N ASN A 310 -36.79 16.50 -12.95
CA ASN A 310 -36.81 16.96 -11.59
C ASN A 310 -35.53 17.74 -11.21
N LEU A 311 -34.37 17.27 -11.66
CA LEU A 311 -33.09 17.97 -11.48
C LEU A 311 -33.08 19.29 -12.19
N ALA A 312 -33.47 19.31 -13.46
CA ALA A 312 -33.57 20.55 -14.26
C ALA A 312 -34.52 21.56 -13.62
N GLN A 313 -35.70 21.10 -13.15
CA GLN A 313 -36.65 21.96 -12.44
C GLN A 313 -36.07 22.56 -11.17
N ALA A 314 -35.43 21.74 -10.35
CA ALA A 314 -34.86 22.21 -9.10
C ALA A 314 -33.70 23.21 -9.29
N LEU A 315 -32.92 23.06 -10.38
CA LEU A 315 -31.92 24.04 -10.77
C LEU A 315 -32.57 25.33 -11.32
N PHE A 316 -33.65 25.20 -12.10
CA PHE A 316 -34.35 26.33 -12.73
C PHE A 316 -34.99 27.24 -11.69
N ASP A 317 -35.66 26.70 -10.70
CA ASP A 317 -36.32 27.45 -9.63
C ASP A 317 -35.40 27.77 -8.43
N GLY A 318 -34.12 27.36 -8.47
CA GLY A 318 -33.13 27.61 -7.42
C GLY A 318 -33.34 26.83 -6.11
N SER A 319 -34.18 25.80 -6.12
CA SER A 319 -34.46 24.97 -4.94
C SER A 319 -33.40 23.87 -4.72
N TYR A 320 -32.52 23.61 -5.70
CA TYR A 320 -31.48 22.60 -5.60
C TYR A 320 -30.40 22.99 -4.59
N LYS A 321 -30.21 22.12 -3.60
CA LYS A 321 -29.18 22.32 -2.56
C LYS A 321 -27.85 21.64 -3.02
N SER A 322 -26.92 22.44 -3.47
CA SER A 322 -25.67 22.01 -4.05
C SER A 322 -24.57 21.71 -3.02
N GLU A 323 -24.71 22.19 -1.76
CA GLU A 323 -23.70 21.99 -0.71
C GLU A 323 -23.40 20.51 -0.51
N TYR A 324 -22.12 20.14 -0.49
CA TYR A 324 -21.57 18.76 -0.52
C TYR A 324 -21.91 17.96 -1.78
N ARG A 325 -23.00 18.26 -2.47
CA ARG A 325 -23.39 17.50 -3.67
C ARG A 325 -22.51 17.82 -4.87
N ILE A 326 -22.11 19.08 -5.01
CA ILE A 326 -21.28 19.56 -6.12
C ILE A 326 -19.97 20.07 -5.55
N ALA A 327 -18.86 19.40 -5.90
CA ALA A 327 -17.54 19.82 -5.47
C ALA A 327 -16.46 19.50 -6.51
N ASN A 328 -15.33 20.21 -6.40
CA ASN A 328 -14.11 19.93 -7.15
C ASN A 328 -13.16 19.15 -6.27
N TYR A 329 -12.71 18.01 -6.75
CA TYR A 329 -11.82 17.13 -6.04
C TYR A 329 -10.40 17.19 -6.61
N PRO A 330 -9.38 17.46 -5.79
CA PRO A 330 -8.01 17.58 -6.25
C PRO A 330 -7.40 16.23 -6.64
N LEU A 331 -6.48 16.30 -7.61
CA LEU A 331 -5.60 15.18 -7.93
C LEU A 331 -4.68 14.88 -6.74
N ARG A 332 -4.54 13.61 -6.40
CA ARG A 332 -3.59 13.13 -5.40
C ARG A 332 -2.56 12.19 -6.03
N LEU A 333 -1.40 12.09 -5.42
CA LEU A 333 -0.46 11.05 -5.78
C LEU A 333 -0.91 9.74 -5.11
N ALA A 334 -0.83 8.62 -5.83
CA ALA A 334 -1.20 7.34 -5.25
C ALA A 334 -0.33 7.04 -4.01
N PRO A 335 -0.91 6.63 -2.87
CA PRO A 335 -0.16 6.39 -1.63
C PRO A 335 0.99 5.41 -1.76
N GLN A 336 0.89 4.44 -2.68
CA GLN A 336 1.94 3.47 -2.98
C GLN A 336 3.21 4.14 -3.57
N VAL A 337 3.04 5.20 -4.34
CA VAL A 337 4.16 5.96 -4.92
C VAL A 337 4.91 6.69 -3.82
N LEU A 338 4.19 7.36 -2.91
CA LEU A 338 4.79 8.01 -1.74
C LEU A 338 5.55 7.00 -0.87
N SER A 339 4.92 5.87 -0.59
CA SER A 339 5.51 4.80 0.21
C SER A 339 6.82 4.29 -0.41
N ALA A 340 6.86 4.12 -1.73
CA ALA A 340 8.06 3.72 -2.44
C ALA A 340 9.16 4.80 -2.40
N GLU A 341 8.79 6.08 -2.58
CA GLU A 341 9.73 7.22 -2.51
C GLU A 341 10.38 7.37 -1.13
N TRP A 342 9.70 6.91 -0.08
CA TRP A 342 10.20 6.97 1.31
C TRP A 342 10.87 5.68 1.79
N ASN A 343 11.00 4.68 0.93
CA ASN A 343 11.45 3.34 1.31
C ASN A 343 10.62 2.70 2.44
N ALA A 344 9.31 2.96 2.43
CA ALA A 344 8.35 2.43 3.39
C ALA A 344 7.27 1.57 2.72
N PRO A 345 7.64 0.50 2.00
CA PRO A 345 6.69 -0.32 1.26
C PRO A 345 5.64 -0.93 2.17
N GLY A 346 4.39 -0.88 1.74
CA GLY A 346 3.24 -1.35 2.51
C GLY A 346 2.69 -0.39 3.56
N LYS A 347 3.31 0.76 3.75
CA LYS A 347 2.87 1.81 4.67
C LYS A 347 2.21 2.93 3.87
N LEU A 348 0.89 2.92 3.80
CA LEU A 348 0.15 3.79 2.90
C LEU A 348 -0.42 5.00 3.63
N TYR A 349 -0.31 6.17 3.01
CA TYR A 349 -1.09 7.34 3.35
C TYR A 349 -2.55 7.15 2.94
N ASP A 350 -3.39 8.15 3.17
CA ASP A 350 -4.82 8.05 2.95
C ASP A 350 -5.18 7.60 1.53
N GLN A 351 -5.89 6.50 1.43
CA GLN A 351 -6.44 5.98 0.20
C GLN A 351 -7.85 6.53 -0.08
N LEU A 352 -8.37 7.36 0.83
CA LEU A 352 -9.70 7.97 0.81
C LEU A 352 -9.61 9.51 0.81
N ASP A 353 -8.50 10.07 0.35
CA ASP A 353 -8.05 11.46 0.51
C ASP A 353 -8.86 12.50 -0.31
N ASN A 354 -10.12 12.20 -0.60
CA ASN A 354 -11.11 13.14 -1.12
C ASN A 354 -12.49 12.76 -0.56
N PRO A 355 -12.75 12.99 0.74
CA PRO A 355 -14.06 12.76 1.33
C PRO A 355 -15.11 13.68 0.72
N THR A 356 -16.30 13.16 0.51
CA THR A 356 -17.36 13.91 -0.17
C THR A 356 -18.41 14.51 0.78
N GLY A 357 -18.51 13.96 1.99
CA GLY A 357 -19.61 14.27 2.89
C GLY A 357 -20.97 13.73 2.42
N ILE A 358 -20.94 12.76 1.50
CA ILE A 358 -22.13 12.09 0.98
C ILE A 358 -22.23 10.69 1.54
N ASN A 359 -23.36 10.37 2.10
CA ASN A 359 -23.77 9.03 2.51
C ASN A 359 -24.54 8.37 1.35
N ILE A 360 -24.14 7.19 0.97
CA ILE A 360 -24.73 6.39 -0.11
C ILE A 360 -25.60 5.30 0.51
N PRO A 361 -26.92 5.42 0.49
CA PRO A 361 -27.80 4.36 0.91
C PRO A 361 -27.89 3.25 -0.14
N LYS A 362 -28.34 2.07 0.26
CA LYS A 362 -28.63 0.96 -0.66
C LYS A 362 -29.58 1.40 -1.78
N GLY A 363 -29.24 1.05 -3.00
CA GLY A 363 -30.01 1.36 -4.23
C GLY A 363 -29.17 2.06 -5.27
N THR A 364 -29.87 2.52 -6.30
CA THR A 364 -29.24 3.19 -7.46
C THR A 364 -28.97 4.66 -7.15
N GLN A 365 -27.73 5.08 -7.38
CA GLN A 365 -27.30 6.46 -7.20
C GLN A 365 -26.84 7.05 -8.54
N ALA A 366 -27.13 8.31 -8.75
CA ALA A 366 -26.72 9.08 -9.92
C ALA A 366 -25.59 10.04 -9.54
N VAL A 367 -24.46 9.91 -10.24
CA VAL A 367 -23.26 10.73 -10.04
C VAL A 367 -22.81 11.28 -11.39
N ALA A 368 -22.74 12.58 -11.52
CA ALA A 368 -22.28 13.21 -12.76
C ALA A 368 -20.87 13.81 -12.59
N VAL A 369 -20.08 13.78 -13.65
CA VAL A 369 -18.67 14.21 -13.63
C VAL A 369 -18.40 15.13 -14.81
N SER A 370 -17.55 16.13 -14.60
CA SER A 370 -16.97 16.93 -15.70
C SER A 370 -15.53 17.32 -15.40
N GLY A 371 -14.77 17.56 -16.48
CA GLY A 371 -13.37 18.01 -16.39
C GLY A 371 -12.38 16.88 -16.18
N LEU A 372 -12.78 15.62 -16.30
CA LEU A 372 -11.83 14.50 -16.29
C LEU A 372 -11.12 14.46 -17.64
N PRO A 373 -9.76 14.58 -17.66
CA PRO A 373 -9.02 14.49 -18.90
C PRO A 373 -9.13 13.11 -19.52
N THR A 374 -9.08 13.10 -20.83
CA THR A 374 -9.05 11.85 -21.59
C THR A 374 -7.87 10.98 -21.12
N GLY A 375 -8.13 9.72 -20.80
CA GLY A 375 -7.13 8.76 -20.34
C GLY A 375 -6.78 8.79 -18.89
N VAL A 376 -7.44 9.62 -18.12
CA VAL A 376 -7.30 9.64 -16.68
C VAL A 376 -8.44 8.84 -16.06
N THR A 377 -8.11 7.98 -15.09
CA THR A 377 -9.12 7.23 -14.34
C THR A 377 -9.65 8.05 -13.19
N LEU A 378 -10.96 7.95 -12.97
CA LEU A 378 -11.63 8.45 -11.80
C LEU A 378 -12.38 7.32 -11.13
N GLY A 379 -12.09 7.08 -9.84
CA GLY A 379 -12.81 6.11 -9.04
C GLY A 379 -13.77 6.77 -8.07
N LEU A 380 -14.77 6.03 -7.67
CA LEU A 380 -15.58 6.31 -6.49
C LEU A 380 -15.44 5.11 -5.56
N LYS A 381 -15.07 5.37 -4.33
CA LYS A 381 -15.05 4.37 -3.27
C LYS A 381 -16.19 4.64 -2.32
N VAL A 382 -17.05 3.66 -2.09
CA VAL A 382 -18.09 3.71 -1.06
C VAL A 382 -17.63 2.82 0.09
N VAL A 383 -17.48 3.39 1.26
CA VAL A 383 -16.96 2.69 2.44
C VAL A 383 -18.08 2.52 3.45
N ALA A 384 -18.50 1.28 3.63
CA ALA A 384 -19.48 0.93 4.65
C ALA A 384 -18.78 0.80 6.00
N TRP A 385 -18.85 1.87 6.77
CA TRP A 385 -18.48 1.90 8.17
C TRP A 385 -19.67 1.40 8.97
N TYR A 386 -19.58 0.26 9.62
CA TYR A 386 -20.73 -0.29 10.37
C TYR A 386 -20.27 -1.05 11.63
N GLU A 387 -21.16 -1.02 12.61
CA GLU A 387 -21.02 -1.87 13.77
C GLU A 387 -21.51 -3.26 13.45
N GLY A 388 -20.93 -4.24 13.10
CA GLY A 388 -21.43 -5.55 12.67
C GLY A 388 -22.60 -6.12 13.50
N LYS A 389 -23.24 -7.14 13.02
CA LYS A 389 -24.29 -7.88 13.72
C LYS A 389 -23.72 -8.49 15.00
N ASN A 390 -24.35 -8.28 16.14
CA ASN A 390 -23.98 -8.74 17.48
C ASN A 390 -22.98 -7.86 18.26
N GLY A 391 -23.05 -6.53 18.09
CA GLY A 391 -22.30 -5.64 18.97
C GLY A 391 -20.94 -5.25 18.45
N GLY A 392 -20.83 -5.12 17.16
CA GLY A 392 -19.75 -4.45 16.51
C GLY A 392 -18.76 -5.38 15.89
N HIS A 393 -18.59 -5.34 14.59
CA HIS A 393 -17.29 -5.71 14.05
C HIS A 393 -17.34 -5.62 12.54
N PHE A 394 -16.51 -4.74 11.98
CA PHE A 394 -15.92 -5.03 10.70
C PHE A 394 -15.15 -6.34 10.83
N ASP A 395 -15.32 -7.29 9.94
CA ASP A 395 -14.48 -8.47 9.91
C ASP A 395 -13.01 -8.04 9.82
N GLY A 396 -12.21 -8.40 10.84
CA GLY A 396 -10.81 -8.03 10.90
C GLY A 396 -10.51 -6.55 11.22
N GLY A 397 -11.46 -5.77 11.72
CA GLY A 397 -11.25 -4.37 12.11
C GLY A 397 -11.28 -3.36 10.96
N ASN A 398 -11.57 -3.79 9.73
CA ASN A 398 -11.66 -2.93 8.54
C ASN A 398 -13.10 -2.84 8.02
N PRO A 399 -13.51 -1.67 7.48
CA PRO A 399 -14.79 -1.50 6.84
C PRO A 399 -14.88 -2.25 5.50
N GLN A 400 -16.08 -2.41 4.98
CA GLN A 400 -16.30 -2.92 3.63
C GLN A 400 -16.12 -1.80 2.60
N LEU A 401 -15.37 -2.10 1.53
CA LEU A 401 -15.04 -1.14 0.48
C LEU A 401 -15.66 -1.60 -0.84
N PHE A 402 -16.35 -0.67 -1.51
CA PHE A 402 -16.95 -0.88 -2.83
C PHE A 402 -16.38 0.12 -3.81
N ASN A 403 -15.87 -0.36 -4.95
CA ASN A 403 -15.19 0.49 -5.92
C ASN A 403 -16.02 0.60 -7.20
N TYR A 404 -16.16 1.81 -7.69
CA TYR A 404 -16.84 2.14 -8.94
C TYR A 404 -15.94 3.01 -9.80
N SER A 405 -16.02 2.84 -11.12
CA SER A 405 -15.36 3.73 -12.08
C SER A 405 -16.31 4.82 -12.51
N LEU A 406 -15.84 6.06 -12.53
CA LEU A 406 -16.59 7.22 -12.99
C LEU A 406 -16.00 7.79 -14.27
N ARG A 407 -16.86 8.42 -15.08
CA ARG A 407 -16.51 9.10 -16.34
C ARG A 407 -17.23 10.44 -16.43
N ASN A 408 -16.73 11.31 -17.32
CA ASN A 408 -17.46 12.53 -17.63
C ASN A 408 -18.89 12.22 -18.06
N GLY A 409 -19.83 13.04 -17.68
CA GLY A 409 -21.26 12.85 -17.85
C GLY A 409 -21.90 12.12 -16.67
N LEU A 410 -23.10 11.65 -16.87
CA LEU A 410 -23.92 11.00 -15.85
C LEU A 410 -23.53 9.52 -15.73
N ASN A 411 -23.26 9.07 -14.50
CA ASN A 411 -22.94 7.69 -14.13
C ASN A 411 -24.03 7.17 -13.19
N THR A 412 -24.28 5.87 -13.27
CA THR A 412 -25.20 5.17 -12.36
C THR A 412 -24.41 4.22 -11.47
N ILE A 413 -24.59 4.32 -10.16
CA ILE A 413 -23.98 3.47 -9.15
C ILE A 413 -25.08 2.60 -8.55
N ASP A 414 -24.93 1.29 -8.64
CA ASP A 414 -25.84 0.33 -8.00
C ASP A 414 -25.20 -0.22 -6.73
N TYR A 415 -25.52 0.43 -5.59
CA TYR A 415 -24.98 0.06 -4.29
C TYR A 415 -25.93 -0.92 -3.60
N LYS A 416 -25.50 -2.18 -3.43
CA LYS A 416 -26.35 -3.28 -2.98
C LYS A 416 -26.17 -3.70 -1.53
N PHE A 417 -25.18 -3.15 -0.85
CA PHE A 417 -24.89 -3.53 0.53
C PHE A 417 -25.99 -3.07 1.50
N ASP A 418 -26.22 -3.81 2.57
CA ASP A 418 -27.31 -3.54 3.51
C ASP A 418 -27.05 -2.38 4.46
N TYR A 419 -25.81 -1.93 4.57
CA TYR A 419 -25.41 -0.77 5.35
C TYR A 419 -25.04 0.39 4.44
N ASP A 420 -25.42 1.59 4.82
CA ASP A 420 -25.03 2.80 4.10
C ASP A 420 -23.51 2.99 4.12
N GLY A 421 -22.97 3.65 3.11
CA GLY A 421 -21.54 3.94 3.01
C GLY A 421 -21.23 5.40 2.78
N LEU A 422 -20.12 5.90 3.31
CA LEU A 422 -19.57 7.21 2.98
C LEU A 422 -18.82 7.14 1.63
N ALA A 423 -19.00 8.16 0.82
CA ALA A 423 -18.43 8.24 -0.52
C ALA A 423 -17.11 9.01 -0.55
N TYR A 424 -16.14 8.48 -1.30
CA TYR A 424 -14.83 9.09 -1.49
C TYR A 424 -14.46 9.10 -2.97
N VAL A 425 -14.02 10.24 -3.49
CA VAL A 425 -13.59 10.37 -4.87
C VAL A 425 -12.12 9.99 -4.98
N ILE A 426 -11.82 9.02 -5.84
CA ILE A 426 -10.46 8.52 -6.04
C ILE A 426 -9.92 9.10 -7.36
N TYR A 427 -9.30 10.26 -7.24
CA TYR A 427 -8.62 10.95 -8.33
C TYR A 427 -7.13 10.95 -8.05
N THR A 428 -6.44 9.91 -8.54
CA THR A 428 -5.05 9.64 -8.18
C THR A 428 -4.20 9.33 -9.40
N ALA A 429 -2.93 9.74 -9.34
CA ALA A 429 -1.91 9.39 -10.31
C ALA A 429 -1.04 8.24 -9.78
N SER A 430 -0.71 7.29 -10.66
CA SER A 430 0.05 6.08 -10.34
C SER A 430 1.58 6.25 -10.39
N SER A 431 2.05 7.44 -10.77
CA SER A 431 3.46 7.80 -10.76
C SER A 431 3.63 9.32 -10.60
N ARG A 432 4.82 9.75 -10.20
CA ARG A 432 5.15 11.18 -10.10
C ARG A 432 5.04 11.88 -11.45
N ALA A 433 5.53 11.27 -12.50
CA ALA A 433 5.44 11.82 -13.86
C ALA A 433 3.98 11.97 -14.32
N GLU A 434 3.15 10.98 -14.06
CA GLU A 434 1.73 11.06 -14.34
C GLU A 434 1.04 12.14 -13.50
N TYR A 435 1.39 12.27 -12.23
CA TYR A 435 0.87 13.32 -11.34
C TYR A 435 1.14 14.71 -11.91
N GLU A 436 2.39 15.02 -12.28
CA GLU A 436 2.74 16.34 -12.83
C GLU A 436 2.03 16.60 -14.16
N ARG A 437 1.91 15.59 -15.01
CA ARG A 437 1.20 15.68 -16.28
C ARG A 437 -0.30 15.98 -16.09
N ILE A 438 -0.97 15.20 -15.24
CA ILE A 438 -2.41 15.39 -15.00
C ILE A 438 -2.66 16.71 -14.26
N LYS A 439 -1.83 17.05 -13.28
CA LYS A 439 -1.95 18.30 -12.52
C LYS A 439 -1.88 19.53 -13.41
N ALA A 440 -1.04 19.50 -14.45
CA ALA A 440 -0.95 20.57 -15.43
C ALA A 440 -2.23 20.71 -16.31
N LEU A 441 -2.94 19.61 -16.56
CA LEU A 441 -4.12 19.57 -17.41
C LEU A 441 -5.43 19.81 -16.61
N ALA A 442 -5.58 19.12 -15.52
CA ALA A 442 -6.78 19.15 -14.68
C ALA A 442 -6.40 18.88 -13.21
N PRO A 443 -5.97 19.90 -12.46
CA PRO A 443 -5.62 19.74 -11.05
C PRO A 443 -6.79 19.30 -10.19
N THR A 444 -8.03 19.49 -10.67
CA THR A 444 -9.26 19.07 -10.01
C THR A 444 -10.25 18.51 -11.03
N VAL A 445 -11.14 17.64 -10.55
CA VAL A 445 -12.29 17.12 -11.29
C VAL A 445 -13.58 17.50 -10.56
N LYS A 446 -14.61 17.93 -11.30
CA LYS A 446 -15.91 18.25 -10.72
C LYS A 446 -16.78 16.98 -10.65
N VAL A 447 -17.31 16.69 -9.46
CA VAL A 447 -18.24 15.57 -9.23
C VAL A 447 -19.52 16.10 -8.61
N HIS A 448 -20.66 15.60 -9.09
CA HIS A 448 -21.99 15.95 -8.65
C HIS A 448 -22.75 14.67 -8.20
N PHE A 449 -22.97 14.54 -6.90
CA PHE A 449 -23.79 13.49 -6.30
C PHE A 449 -25.27 13.92 -6.31
N ILE A 450 -26.03 13.51 -7.31
CA ILE A 450 -27.34 14.08 -7.57
C ILE A 450 -28.38 13.65 -6.53
N ASN A 451 -28.41 12.40 -6.15
CA ASN A 451 -29.39 11.84 -5.20
C ASN A 451 -28.80 11.21 -3.92
N GLY A 452 -27.49 11.33 -3.67
CA GLY A 452 -26.87 10.92 -2.42
C GLY A 452 -27.38 11.71 -1.20
N GLN A 453 -27.30 11.15 -0.02
CA GLN A 453 -27.69 11.84 1.21
C GLN A 453 -26.54 12.71 1.74
N VAL A 454 -26.81 13.97 2.05
CA VAL A 454 -25.79 14.85 2.63
C VAL A 454 -25.56 14.45 4.09
N ASN A 455 -24.33 14.05 4.41
CA ASN A 455 -23.82 13.77 5.76
C ASN A 455 -23.00 14.97 6.30
N GLY A 456 -22.25 15.61 5.41
CA GLY A 456 -21.32 16.69 5.74
C GLY A 456 -19.93 16.17 6.12
N ILE A 457 -19.00 17.10 6.25
CA ILE A 457 -17.60 16.88 6.66
C ILE A 457 -17.24 17.94 7.70
N LEU A 458 -16.54 17.54 8.75
CA LEU A 458 -15.94 18.47 9.71
C LEU A 458 -14.60 18.95 9.15
N THR A 459 -14.47 20.27 9.03
CA THR A 459 -13.25 20.93 8.51
C THR A 459 -12.86 22.11 9.39
N PRO A 460 -11.56 22.47 9.51
CA PRO A 460 -11.11 23.55 10.41
C PRO A 460 -11.64 24.96 10.08
N ASP A 461 -12.17 25.18 8.89
CA ASP A 461 -12.80 26.46 8.48
C ASP A 461 -14.19 26.65 9.08
N LYS A 462 -14.84 25.56 9.52
CA LYS A 462 -16.15 25.63 10.18
C LYS A 462 -16.03 26.03 11.67
N THR A 463 -17.06 26.64 12.18
CA THR A 463 -17.18 26.88 13.62
C THR A 463 -17.53 25.60 14.36
N ASN A 464 -17.23 25.53 15.64
CA ASN A 464 -17.59 24.38 16.48
C ASN A 464 -19.11 24.15 16.51
N ASP A 465 -19.92 25.19 16.44
CA ASP A 465 -21.39 25.09 16.41
C ASP A 465 -21.92 24.51 15.08
N GLU A 466 -21.31 24.88 13.96
CA GLU A 466 -21.63 24.28 12.65
C GLU A 466 -21.26 22.80 12.63
N MET A 467 -20.07 22.44 13.13
CA MET A 467 -19.62 21.06 13.22
C MET A 467 -20.50 20.23 14.15
N TYR A 468 -20.92 20.79 15.30
CA TYR A 468 -21.89 20.14 16.18
C TYR A 468 -23.22 19.86 15.47
N LYS A 469 -23.73 20.82 14.71
CA LYS A 469 -24.96 20.66 13.95
C LYS A 469 -24.85 19.57 12.88
N LEU A 470 -23.70 19.47 12.21
CA LEU A 470 -23.43 18.37 11.27
C LEU A 470 -23.48 17.01 11.98
N CYS A 471 -22.77 16.86 13.10
CA CYS A 471 -22.78 15.63 13.88
C CYS A 471 -24.20 15.28 14.41
N ALA A 472 -24.98 16.29 14.82
CA ALA A 472 -26.34 16.10 15.34
C ALA A 472 -27.33 15.68 14.25
N ASN A 473 -27.10 16.09 13.01
CA ASN A 473 -27.96 15.81 11.86
C ASN A 473 -27.38 14.77 10.89
N ALA A 474 -26.26 14.11 11.25
CA ALA A 474 -25.61 13.13 10.44
C ALA A 474 -26.59 12.04 9.96
N LYS A 475 -26.45 11.65 8.71
CA LYS A 475 -27.21 10.54 8.10
C LYS A 475 -26.54 9.20 8.32
N SER A 476 -25.19 9.21 8.36
CA SER A 476 -24.39 8.07 8.73
C SER A 476 -24.11 8.06 10.23
N MET A 477 -23.87 6.88 10.81
CA MET A 477 -23.31 6.73 12.16
C MET A 477 -21.88 7.29 12.25
N PHE A 478 -21.23 7.53 11.13
CA PHE A 478 -19.84 7.96 11.03
C PHE A 478 -19.71 9.31 10.32
N MET A 479 -18.67 10.02 10.67
CA MET A 479 -18.40 11.38 10.18
C MET A 479 -16.92 11.54 9.83
N ASP A 480 -16.64 12.09 8.67
CA ASP A 480 -15.31 12.51 8.27
C ASP A 480 -14.91 13.81 8.98
N CYS A 481 -13.72 13.80 9.56
CA CYS A 481 -12.98 14.95 10.05
C CYS A 481 -11.76 15.16 9.14
N TYR A 482 -11.73 16.27 8.43
CA TYR A 482 -10.71 16.52 7.41
C TYR A 482 -9.88 17.75 7.79
N GLY A 483 -8.77 17.51 8.50
CA GLY A 483 -7.79 18.51 8.93
C GLY A 483 -6.87 18.93 7.78
N LYS A 484 -5.72 19.51 8.10
CA LYS A 484 -4.70 19.91 7.13
C LYS A 484 -3.75 18.76 6.76
N LYS A 485 -3.57 17.80 7.68
CA LYS A 485 -2.65 16.68 7.55
C LYS A 485 -3.30 15.34 7.86
N VAL A 486 -4.37 15.37 8.60
CA VAL A 486 -5.06 14.15 9.04
C VAL A 486 -6.50 14.16 8.55
N HIS A 487 -6.85 13.15 7.79
CA HIS A 487 -8.22 12.74 7.54
C HIS A 487 -8.57 11.65 8.56
N SER A 488 -9.72 11.77 9.22
CA SER A 488 -10.12 10.75 10.20
C SER A 488 -11.62 10.52 10.19
N VAL A 489 -12.04 9.28 10.52
CA VAL A 489 -13.45 8.87 10.58
C VAL A 489 -13.78 8.41 11.98
N TRP A 490 -14.75 9.06 12.61
CA TRP A 490 -15.20 8.79 13.96
C TRP A 490 -16.71 8.59 14.00
N THR A 491 -17.21 8.03 15.10
CA THR A 491 -18.67 7.95 15.26
C THR A 491 -19.25 9.33 15.47
N SER A 492 -20.36 9.64 14.78
CA SER A 492 -21.11 10.90 14.97
C SER A 492 -21.51 11.11 16.42
N LYS A 493 -21.79 10.00 17.12
CA LYS A 493 -22.09 10.00 18.55
C LYS A 493 -20.88 10.35 19.39
N GLY A 494 -19.71 9.72 19.13
CA GLY A 494 -18.46 10.00 19.85
C GLY A 494 -18.04 11.45 19.71
N LEU A 495 -18.05 11.98 18.49
CA LEU A 495 -17.78 13.39 18.21
C LEU A 495 -18.69 14.33 18.99
N LYS A 496 -19.98 14.03 19.04
CA LYS A 496 -20.97 14.84 19.78
C LYS A 496 -20.81 14.74 21.30
N ASP A 497 -20.49 13.57 21.82
CA ASP A 497 -20.43 13.34 23.27
C ASP A 497 -19.06 13.73 23.86
N TYR A 498 -17.97 13.51 23.14
CA TYR A 498 -16.62 13.59 23.72
C TYR A 498 -15.76 14.71 23.16
N CYS A 499 -16.03 15.23 21.94
CA CYS A 499 -15.15 16.25 21.34
C CYS A 499 -15.33 17.60 22.06
N ARG A 500 -14.55 17.78 23.13
CA ARG A 500 -14.60 18.93 24.03
C ARG A 500 -13.34 19.77 23.92
N ALA A 501 -13.51 21.07 24.07
CA ALA A 501 -12.41 22.00 24.20
C ALA A 501 -11.66 21.80 25.54
N THR A 502 -10.54 22.48 25.69
CA THR A 502 -9.71 22.42 26.91
C THR A 502 -10.43 22.91 28.18
N ASP A 503 -11.51 23.69 28.05
CA ASP A 503 -12.37 24.07 29.17
C ASP A 503 -13.29 22.91 29.64
N GLY A 504 -13.33 21.81 28.92
CA GLY A 504 -14.16 20.63 29.18
C GLY A 504 -15.67 20.84 29.03
N LYS A 505 -16.12 22.05 28.67
CA LYS A 505 -17.54 22.44 28.59
C LYS A 505 -17.98 22.73 27.17
N SER A 506 -17.13 23.39 26.39
CA SER A 506 -17.41 23.76 25.01
C SER A 506 -17.00 22.65 24.04
N TYR A 507 -17.56 22.64 22.83
CA TYR A 507 -17.08 21.75 21.77
C TYR A 507 -15.75 22.26 21.24
N GLY A 508 -14.84 21.33 20.93
CA GLY A 508 -13.47 21.60 20.50
C GLY A 508 -13.07 20.88 19.23
N TYR A 509 -13.97 20.76 18.24
CA TYR A 509 -13.69 20.05 16.99
C TYR A 509 -12.48 20.58 16.25
N ARG A 510 -12.36 21.91 16.11
CA ARG A 510 -11.21 22.55 15.49
C ARG A 510 -9.92 22.25 16.27
N GLN A 511 -9.98 22.34 17.57
CA GLN A 511 -8.85 22.05 18.46
C GLN A 511 -8.40 20.59 18.36
N PHE A 512 -9.35 19.66 18.29
CA PHE A 512 -9.09 18.23 18.06
C PHE A 512 -8.35 18.01 16.74
N MET A 513 -8.88 18.53 15.63
CA MET A 513 -8.23 18.38 14.31
C MET A 513 -6.84 19.01 14.28
N ASN A 514 -6.67 20.21 14.82
CA ASN A 514 -5.38 20.87 14.90
C ASN A 514 -4.36 20.09 15.75
N THR A 515 -4.82 19.41 16.80
CA THR A 515 -3.94 18.56 17.62
C THR A 515 -3.40 17.38 16.79
N LEU A 516 -4.28 16.67 16.08
CA LEU A 516 -3.85 15.58 15.22
C LEU A 516 -2.91 16.06 14.10
N ASP A 517 -3.24 17.18 13.46
CA ASP A 517 -2.39 17.79 12.43
C ASP A 517 -1.00 18.13 12.96
N SER A 518 -0.92 18.66 14.20
CA SER A 518 0.35 19.02 14.84
C SER A 518 1.21 17.79 15.12
N LEU A 519 0.62 16.68 15.56
CA LEU A 519 1.37 15.43 15.76
C LEU A 519 2.03 14.95 14.48
N ILE A 520 1.30 14.98 13.36
CA ILE A 520 1.83 14.57 12.06
C ILE A 520 2.86 15.58 11.54
N GLU A 521 2.65 16.88 11.73
CA GLU A 521 3.65 17.89 11.36
C GLU A 521 4.97 17.71 12.11
N TRP A 522 4.91 17.31 13.37
CA TRP A 522 6.11 17.01 14.16
C TRP A 522 6.79 15.71 13.72
N GLU A 523 6.01 14.70 13.34
CA GLU A 523 6.57 13.49 12.73
C GLU A 523 7.27 13.80 11.40
N HIS A 524 6.68 14.67 10.56
CA HIS A 524 7.32 15.12 9.33
C HIS A 524 8.64 15.88 9.58
N ASP A 525 8.76 16.58 10.69
CA ASP A 525 10.04 17.18 11.11
C ASP A 525 11.07 16.09 11.44
N VAL A 526 10.71 15.12 12.28
CA VAL A 526 11.57 14.00 12.69
C VAL A 526 12.05 13.21 11.46
N LEU A 527 11.14 12.94 10.55
CA LEU A 527 11.40 12.17 9.33
C LEU A 527 12.22 12.94 8.26
N GLY A 528 12.48 14.22 8.49
CA GLY A 528 13.19 15.09 7.55
C GLY A 528 12.35 15.55 6.37
N PHE A 529 11.03 15.27 6.34
CA PHE A 529 10.18 15.62 5.20
C PHE A 529 10.14 17.12 4.94
N LYS A 530 10.11 17.95 5.98
CA LYS A 530 10.14 19.41 5.81
C LYS A 530 11.50 19.88 5.28
N LYS A 531 12.60 19.38 5.86
CA LYS A 531 13.96 19.75 5.48
C LYS A 531 14.28 19.39 4.02
N TYR A 532 13.85 18.23 3.59
CA TYR A 532 14.17 17.67 2.27
C TYR A 532 13.05 17.83 1.23
N GLY A 533 12.02 18.64 1.53
CA GLY A 533 10.93 18.92 0.59
C GLY A 533 10.07 17.70 0.23
N ARG A 534 9.89 16.77 1.17
CA ARG A 534 9.16 15.52 0.98
C ARG A 534 7.76 15.52 1.60
N VAL A 535 7.33 16.64 2.19
CA VAL A 535 6.00 16.72 2.80
C VAL A 535 4.95 16.49 1.72
N PRO A 536 4.11 15.45 1.86
CA PRO A 536 3.11 15.16 0.85
C PRO A 536 1.93 16.13 0.92
N ASP A 537 1.24 16.28 -0.19
CA ASP A 537 -0.08 16.90 -0.25
C ASP A 537 -1.18 15.94 0.28
N ASN A 538 -0.89 14.64 0.31
CA ASN A 538 -1.77 13.61 0.84
C ASN A 538 -1.88 13.69 2.36
N HIS A 539 -3.05 13.35 2.88
CA HIS A 539 -3.29 13.20 4.32
C HIS A 539 -2.84 11.83 4.82
N THR A 540 -2.58 11.74 6.12
CA THR A 540 -2.62 10.46 6.83
C THR A 540 -4.06 10.10 7.16
N PHE A 541 -4.33 8.82 7.41
CA PHE A 541 -5.69 8.37 7.70
C PHE A 541 -5.80 7.72 9.06
N ALA A 542 -6.85 8.08 9.80
CA ALA A 542 -7.22 7.46 11.06
C ALA A 542 -8.71 7.09 11.08
N TYR A 543 -9.07 5.99 11.75
CA TYR A 543 -10.47 5.59 11.83
C TYR A 543 -10.77 4.80 13.10
N VAL A 544 -12.04 4.80 13.49
CA VAL A 544 -12.54 3.99 14.60
C VAL A 544 -12.78 2.55 14.16
N ASN A 545 -12.44 1.60 15.02
CA ASN A 545 -12.75 0.18 14.85
C ASN A 545 -13.45 -0.39 16.10
N TYR A 546 -13.92 -1.64 16.01
CA TYR A 546 -14.66 -2.32 17.08
C TYR A 546 -14.03 -3.65 17.52
N THR A 547 -12.80 -3.94 17.09
CA THR A 547 -12.17 -5.25 17.30
C THR A 547 -10.87 -5.18 18.07
N TYR A 548 -9.99 -4.24 17.71
CA TYR A 548 -8.65 -4.14 18.26
C TYR A 548 -8.45 -2.83 19.00
N TYR A 549 -7.63 -2.86 20.05
CA TYR A 549 -7.33 -1.67 20.84
C TYR A 549 -6.81 -0.52 19.99
N MET A 550 -5.70 -0.73 19.31
CA MET A 550 -5.09 0.15 18.32
C MET A 550 -4.33 -0.69 17.31
N PHE A 551 -4.23 -0.24 16.09
CA PHE A 551 -3.37 -0.86 15.09
C PHE A 551 -3.18 0.04 13.87
N GLN A 552 -2.06 -0.14 13.17
CA GLN A 552 -1.84 0.39 11.83
C GLN A 552 -2.11 -0.73 10.83
N GLY A 553 -3.03 -0.50 9.90
CA GLY A 553 -3.41 -1.44 8.84
C GLY A 553 -3.22 -0.87 7.45
N GLY A 554 -3.64 -1.64 6.43
CA GLY A 554 -3.54 -1.23 5.04
C GLY A 554 -4.37 0.01 4.68
N LEU A 555 -5.40 0.33 5.44
CA LEU A 555 -6.24 1.52 5.23
C LEU A 555 -5.70 2.76 5.95
N GLY A 556 -5.08 2.59 7.10
CA GLY A 556 -4.56 3.67 7.96
C GLY A 556 -4.39 3.21 9.40
N VAL A 557 -4.32 4.15 10.32
CA VAL A 557 -4.27 3.85 11.76
C VAL A 557 -5.68 3.73 12.33
N SER A 558 -5.87 2.87 13.31
CA SER A 558 -7.21 2.57 13.81
C SER A 558 -7.24 2.43 15.32
N PHE A 559 -8.32 2.93 15.92
CA PHE A 559 -8.51 2.97 17.37
C PHE A 559 -9.85 2.35 17.73
N HIS A 560 -9.88 1.53 18.79
CA HIS A 560 -11.13 0.96 19.27
C HIS A 560 -12.11 2.06 19.69
N ASN A 561 -13.41 1.86 19.44
CA ASN A 561 -14.43 2.86 19.76
C ASN A 561 -14.44 3.28 21.24
N ASP A 562 -14.00 2.42 22.17
CA ASP A 562 -13.85 2.79 23.59
C ASP A 562 -12.78 3.88 23.81
N GLN A 563 -11.88 4.06 22.85
CA GLN A 563 -10.84 5.10 22.90
C GLN A 563 -11.34 6.46 22.44
N GLU A 564 -12.51 6.55 21.78
CA GLU A 564 -13.07 7.84 21.32
C GLU A 564 -13.15 8.86 22.46
N ARG A 565 -13.55 8.45 23.67
CA ARG A 565 -13.61 9.34 24.84
C ARG A 565 -12.28 9.97 25.22
N ARG A 566 -11.15 9.34 24.86
CA ARG A 566 -9.80 9.84 25.10
C ARG A 566 -9.30 10.64 23.92
N VAL A 567 -9.33 10.07 22.73
CA VAL A 567 -8.80 10.67 21.51
C VAL A 567 -9.57 11.93 21.11
N LEU A 568 -10.90 11.93 21.22
CA LEU A 568 -11.72 13.08 20.85
C LEU A 568 -11.74 14.21 21.91
N ASN A 569 -11.33 13.91 23.12
CA ASN A 569 -11.31 14.90 24.19
C ASN A 569 -9.99 15.65 24.24
N CYS A 570 -9.93 16.80 23.62
CA CYS A 570 -8.74 17.65 23.56
C CYS A 570 -8.17 17.98 24.95
N ASN A 571 -9.03 18.16 25.95
CA ASN A 571 -8.58 18.43 27.30
C ASN A 571 -7.73 17.27 27.88
N THR A 572 -8.16 16.03 27.63
CA THR A 572 -7.43 14.82 28.04
C THR A 572 -6.11 14.71 27.29
N ILE A 573 -6.14 14.79 25.95
CA ILE A 573 -4.94 14.63 25.12
C ILE A 573 -3.90 15.70 25.46
N ILE A 574 -4.29 16.97 25.46
CA ILE A 574 -3.33 18.08 25.57
C ILE A 574 -2.77 18.24 26.98
N ASN A 575 -3.54 17.91 28.01
CA ASN A 575 -3.19 18.26 29.36
C ASN A 575 -2.78 17.10 30.27
N ASN A 576 -3.27 15.87 30.05
CA ASN A 576 -3.16 14.82 31.06
C ASN A 576 -3.00 13.39 30.55
N ASP A 577 -2.86 13.14 29.25
CA ASP A 577 -2.83 11.77 28.73
C ASP A 577 -1.67 11.54 27.75
N ASP A 578 -0.48 11.41 28.29
CA ASP A 578 0.73 11.08 27.55
C ASP A 578 0.64 9.69 26.91
N ASP A 579 -0.08 8.76 27.51
CA ASP A 579 -0.31 7.42 26.98
C ASP A 579 -1.16 7.47 25.71
N CYS A 580 -2.17 8.36 25.67
CA CYS A 580 -2.96 8.59 24.47
C CYS A 580 -2.11 9.20 23.33
N ILE A 581 -1.29 10.20 23.62
CA ILE A 581 -0.36 10.80 22.64
C ILE A 581 0.66 9.77 22.16
N TRP A 582 1.19 8.96 23.09
CA TRP A 582 2.10 7.88 22.74
C TRP A 582 1.43 6.91 21.76
N GLY A 583 0.21 6.42 22.06
CA GLY A 583 -0.52 5.49 21.22
C GLY A 583 -0.84 6.03 19.84
N LEU A 584 -1.33 7.28 19.75
CA LEU A 584 -1.56 7.95 18.45
C LEU A 584 -0.27 8.01 17.62
N SER A 585 0.81 8.48 18.22
CA SER A 585 2.10 8.63 17.54
C SER A 585 2.77 7.28 17.25
N HIS A 586 2.50 6.26 18.04
CA HIS A 586 2.95 4.89 17.83
C HIS A 586 2.34 4.29 16.56
N GLU A 587 1.03 4.42 16.39
CA GLU A 587 0.34 3.87 15.22
C GLU A 587 0.72 4.64 13.93
N TRP A 588 0.79 5.97 13.97
CA TRP A 588 1.33 6.74 12.85
C TRP A 588 2.82 6.49 12.63
N GLY A 589 3.56 6.24 13.69
CA GLY A 589 4.95 5.81 13.61
C GLY A 589 5.14 4.55 12.79
N HIS A 590 4.22 3.59 12.88
CA HIS A 590 4.21 2.41 11.99
C HIS A 590 4.03 2.79 10.53
N GLN A 591 3.22 3.80 10.24
CA GLN A 591 3.03 4.30 8.87
C GLN A 591 4.32 4.90 8.29
N HIS A 592 5.18 5.43 9.13
CA HIS A 592 6.43 6.10 8.78
C HIS A 592 7.68 5.22 8.89
N GLN A 593 7.55 3.95 9.30
CA GLN A 593 8.67 3.04 9.40
C GLN A 593 9.24 2.69 8.03
N MET A 594 10.57 2.69 7.93
CA MET A 594 11.29 2.32 6.72
C MET A 594 11.74 0.87 6.79
N HIS A 595 10.98 -0.02 6.16
CA HIS A 595 11.33 -1.43 6.04
C HIS A 595 12.25 -1.65 4.82
N PRO A 596 13.33 -2.42 4.95
CA PRO A 596 13.91 -2.98 6.17
C PRO A 596 15.00 -2.10 6.83
N TYR A 597 15.21 -0.90 6.34
CA TYR A 597 16.40 -0.08 6.62
C TYR A 597 16.45 0.50 8.03
N PHE A 598 15.30 0.80 8.63
CA PHE A 598 15.17 1.19 10.03
C PHE A 598 14.08 0.41 10.77
N CYS A 599 13.55 -0.63 10.15
CA CYS A 599 12.56 -1.51 10.75
C CYS A 599 12.76 -2.92 10.23
N TRP A 600 13.65 -3.66 10.83
CA TRP A 600 13.88 -5.08 10.56
C TRP A 600 13.04 -5.96 11.49
N GLY A 601 12.96 -7.25 11.20
CA GLY A 601 12.18 -8.18 12.02
C GLY A 601 12.65 -8.17 13.47
N GLY A 602 11.72 -7.91 14.37
CA GLY A 602 11.96 -7.82 15.80
C GLY A 602 12.02 -6.40 16.38
N VAL A 603 11.96 -5.37 15.55
CA VAL A 603 11.92 -3.98 16.00
C VAL A 603 10.72 -3.20 15.45
N ALA A 604 9.70 -3.90 14.92
CA ALA A 604 8.52 -3.26 14.39
C ALA A 604 7.78 -2.42 15.44
N GLU A 605 7.70 -2.91 16.68
CA GLU A 605 7.11 -2.19 17.82
C GLU A 605 8.09 -1.25 18.54
N VAL A 606 9.30 -1.07 18.00
CA VAL A 606 10.37 -0.29 18.62
C VAL A 606 10.61 1.01 17.87
N THR A 607 10.95 0.93 16.59
CA THR A 607 11.41 2.10 15.82
C THR A 607 10.30 3.09 15.48
N ASN A 608 9.04 2.65 15.44
CA ASN A 608 7.87 3.53 15.37
C ASN A 608 7.78 4.50 16.58
N ASN A 609 8.27 4.08 17.74
CA ASN A 609 8.23 4.90 18.96
C ASN A 609 9.27 6.04 19.00
N VAL A 610 10.12 6.17 18.00
CA VAL A 610 10.92 7.40 17.83
C VAL A 610 10.00 8.61 17.68
N ASN A 611 8.94 8.47 16.90
CA ASN A 611 7.90 9.49 16.73
C ASN A 611 7.09 9.70 18.01
N SER A 612 6.72 8.62 18.70
CA SER A 612 6.01 8.71 19.99
C SER A 612 6.81 9.51 21.01
N TYR A 613 8.10 9.20 21.14
CA TYR A 613 8.99 9.96 22.03
C TYR A 613 9.06 11.44 21.64
N ALA A 614 9.31 11.73 20.39
CA ALA A 614 9.41 13.11 19.90
C ALA A 614 8.12 13.90 20.19
N ASN A 615 6.96 13.30 19.95
CA ASN A 615 5.67 13.95 20.14
C ASN A 615 5.33 14.18 21.62
N ILE A 616 5.54 13.19 22.51
CA ILE A 616 5.28 13.40 23.93
C ILE A 616 6.25 14.43 24.55
N MET A 617 7.50 14.46 24.12
CA MET A 617 8.47 15.45 24.57
C MET A 617 8.09 16.86 24.11
N ARG A 618 7.64 17.02 22.86
CA ARG A 618 7.12 18.28 22.32
C ARG A 618 5.85 18.75 23.04
N MET A 619 4.99 17.81 23.44
CA MET A 619 3.83 18.10 24.29
C MET A 619 4.20 18.53 25.71
N GLY A 620 5.45 18.34 26.13
CA GLY A 620 5.96 18.72 27.45
C GLY A 620 5.80 17.66 28.54
N TYR A 621 5.57 16.40 28.17
CA TYR A 621 5.46 15.28 29.12
C TYR A 621 6.83 14.77 29.57
N ARG A 622 7.50 15.49 30.49
CA ARG A 622 8.84 15.16 30.96
C ARG A 622 8.89 14.04 32.00
N SER A 623 7.80 13.80 32.70
CA SER A 623 7.66 12.78 33.73
C SER A 623 6.81 11.61 33.34
N SER A 624 6.66 11.38 32.05
CA SER A 624 5.88 10.27 31.53
C SER A 624 6.43 8.93 31.99
N ASP A 625 5.54 8.00 32.37
CA ASP A 625 5.90 6.62 32.70
C ASP A 625 6.58 5.91 31.53
N LYS A 626 6.31 6.33 30.31
CA LYS A 626 6.94 5.79 29.10
C LYS A 626 8.43 6.00 29.01
N ILE A 627 8.94 7.10 29.61
CA ILE A 627 10.36 7.44 29.66
C ILE A 627 11.01 7.13 31.01
N ASN A 628 10.23 6.88 32.04
CA ASN A 628 10.75 6.60 33.40
C ASN A 628 11.50 5.27 33.49
N HIS A 629 11.31 4.38 32.57
CA HIS A 629 12.05 3.11 32.49
C HIS A 629 13.52 3.30 32.09
N TRP A 630 13.85 4.37 31.38
CA TRP A 630 15.17 4.57 30.79
C TRP A 630 16.30 4.76 31.82
N PRO A 631 16.12 5.49 32.94
CA PRO A 631 17.15 5.56 33.96
C PRO A 631 17.54 4.18 34.50
N ASN A 632 16.58 3.28 34.64
CA ASN A 632 16.85 1.92 35.11
C ASN A 632 17.57 1.10 34.02
N ALA A 633 17.13 1.18 32.75
CA ALA A 633 17.82 0.52 31.64
C ALA A 633 19.27 1.00 31.51
N ARG A 634 19.51 2.32 31.62
CA ARG A 634 20.86 2.89 31.64
C ARG A 634 21.70 2.36 32.79
N LYS A 635 21.17 2.42 33.99
CA LYS A 635 21.87 2.00 35.19
C LYS A 635 22.35 0.57 35.10
N HIS A 636 21.45 -0.32 34.79
CA HIS A 636 21.78 -1.74 34.65
C HIS A 636 22.77 -2.01 33.50
N PHE A 637 22.65 -1.26 32.41
CA PHE A 637 23.52 -1.42 31.27
C PHE A 637 24.94 -0.92 31.50
N LEU A 638 25.08 0.24 32.15
CA LEU A 638 26.36 0.89 32.38
C LEU A 638 27.06 0.42 33.63
N GLU A 639 26.32 0.12 34.71
CA GLU A 639 26.89 -0.21 36.03
C GLU A 639 27.19 -1.71 36.18
N ASP A 640 26.30 -2.58 35.68
CA ASP A 640 26.42 -4.01 35.95
C ASP A 640 27.33 -4.76 34.97
N ASN A 641 27.62 -4.20 33.82
CA ASN A 641 28.54 -4.73 32.78
C ASN A 641 28.46 -6.24 32.52
N GLU A 642 27.60 -6.95 33.19
CA GLU A 642 27.35 -8.37 33.06
C GLU A 642 25.88 -8.63 32.77
N PHE A 643 25.61 -9.27 31.65
CA PHE A 643 24.26 -9.66 31.25
C PHE A 643 23.65 -10.78 32.11
N SER A 644 24.37 -11.30 33.07
CA SER A 644 24.00 -12.45 33.90
C SER A 644 23.48 -12.10 35.30
N THR A 645 23.72 -10.90 35.82
CA THR A 645 23.47 -10.54 37.21
C THR A 645 22.43 -9.45 37.41
N ARG A 646 21.28 -9.61 36.88
CA ARG A 646 20.38 -8.50 36.69
C ARG A 646 19.18 -8.44 37.60
N THR A 647 18.72 -7.24 37.86
CA THR A 647 17.45 -7.00 38.47
C THR A 647 16.30 -7.38 37.57
N LYS A 648 15.34 -8.11 38.11
CA LYS A 648 14.15 -8.59 37.37
C LYS A 648 13.32 -7.43 36.88
N TYR A 649 13.17 -7.36 35.58
CA TYR A 649 12.21 -6.46 34.97
C TYR A 649 10.90 -7.23 34.76
N SER A 650 9.89 -6.90 35.50
CA SER A 650 8.58 -7.53 35.35
C SER A 650 7.88 -6.92 34.16
N THR A 651 7.72 -7.67 33.08
CA THR A 651 6.89 -7.26 31.95
C THR A 651 5.39 -7.34 32.23
N GLY A 652 5.01 -7.75 33.45
CA GLY A 652 3.62 -7.95 33.82
C GLY A 652 2.91 -9.13 33.13
N ARG A 653 3.60 -9.85 32.27
CA ARG A 653 3.06 -11.02 31.55
C ARG A 653 3.67 -12.30 32.06
N LYS A 654 2.82 -13.20 32.55
CA LYS A 654 3.22 -14.55 32.96
C LYS A 654 3.42 -15.46 31.76
N GLY A 655 4.64 -15.81 31.46
CA GLY A 655 5.05 -16.74 30.41
C GLY A 655 6.39 -17.38 30.70
N ALA A 656 6.89 -18.23 29.80
CA ALA A 656 8.15 -18.95 29.94
C ALA A 656 9.41 -18.06 30.14
N TYR A 657 9.25 -16.75 30.11
CA TYR A 657 10.30 -15.74 30.13
C TYR A 657 10.15 -14.66 31.21
N ASP A 658 9.21 -14.84 32.15
CA ASP A 658 8.83 -13.84 33.14
C ASP A 658 9.94 -13.35 34.08
N ASP A 659 11.00 -14.10 34.19
CA ASP A 659 12.12 -13.87 35.11
C ASP A 659 13.37 -13.30 34.44
N ARG A 660 13.24 -12.77 33.20
CA ARG A 660 14.40 -12.41 32.38
C ARG A 660 14.43 -10.94 32.03
N GLU A 661 15.60 -10.38 32.26
CA GLU A 661 15.89 -8.97 31.99
C GLU A 661 16.48 -8.74 30.63
N MET A 662 16.18 -7.57 30.09
CA MET A 662 16.41 -7.32 28.68
C MET A 662 16.67 -5.88 28.36
N PHE A 663 17.80 -5.60 27.73
CA PHE A 663 18.28 -4.24 27.48
C PHE A 663 18.21 -3.83 26.04
N SER A 664 18.64 -4.71 25.18
CA SER A 664 18.54 -4.55 23.75
C SER A 664 18.01 -5.82 23.13
N TRP A 665 17.63 -5.72 21.87
CA TRP A 665 17.15 -6.87 21.14
C TRP A 665 18.12 -8.05 21.18
N ASN A 666 19.38 -7.85 20.81
CA ASN A 666 20.37 -8.92 20.81
C ASN A 666 20.73 -9.41 22.19
N SER A 667 20.79 -8.53 23.18
CA SER A 667 21.03 -8.92 24.56
C SER A 667 19.93 -9.81 25.10
N LYS A 668 18.69 -9.50 24.76
CA LYS A 668 17.56 -10.34 25.10
C LYS A 668 17.65 -11.71 24.47
N LEU A 669 17.86 -11.73 23.17
CA LEU A 669 17.99 -12.98 22.43
C LEU A 669 19.15 -13.82 22.98
N TYR A 670 20.25 -13.16 23.34
CA TYR A 670 21.41 -13.78 23.97
C TYR A 670 21.03 -14.39 25.32
N GLN A 671 20.33 -13.69 26.17
CA GLN A 671 19.90 -14.22 27.47
C GLN A 671 18.92 -15.39 27.36
N LEU A 672 17.99 -15.30 26.43
CA LEU A 672 17.08 -16.40 26.14
C LEU A 672 17.86 -17.65 25.72
N CYS A 673 18.90 -17.50 24.93
CA CYS A 673 19.76 -18.59 24.50
C CYS A 673 20.60 -19.16 25.65
N THR A 674 21.22 -18.31 26.46
CA THR A 674 22.08 -18.72 27.57
C THR A 674 21.34 -19.38 28.73
N ALA A 675 20.12 -18.92 29.02
CA ALA A 675 19.30 -19.53 30.08
C ALA A 675 18.83 -20.95 29.75
N MET A 676 19.03 -21.44 28.53
CA MET A 676 18.67 -22.77 28.08
C MET A 676 19.83 -23.78 28.12
N LYS A 677 20.86 -23.49 28.91
CA LYS A 677 22.06 -24.29 29.12
C LYS A 677 22.95 -24.45 27.88
N ASP A 678 24.08 -23.83 27.96
CA ASP A 678 25.36 -24.15 27.22
C ASP A 678 25.42 -23.85 25.74
N SER A 679 24.51 -23.12 25.12
CA SER A 679 24.74 -22.69 23.76
C SER A 679 24.29 -21.25 23.56
N LEU A 680 25.19 -20.44 23.07
CA LEU A 680 24.94 -19.14 22.46
C LEU A 680 23.94 -19.23 21.32
N ILE A 681 23.49 -20.44 21.05
CA ILE A 681 22.62 -20.76 19.96
C ILE A 681 21.57 -21.72 20.50
N TYR A 682 20.40 -21.44 20.14
CA TYR A 682 19.24 -22.22 20.36
C TYR A 682 19.46 -23.65 19.94
N PRO A 683 19.37 -24.65 20.86
CA PRO A 683 19.36 -26.02 20.43
C PRO A 683 18.11 -26.23 19.60
N ILE A 684 18.32 -26.44 18.35
CA ILE A 684 17.34 -26.68 17.34
C ILE A 684 16.99 -28.19 17.39
N SER A 685 16.76 -28.68 18.57
CA SER A 685 16.18 -30.00 18.72
C SER A 685 14.68 -29.87 18.66
N GLU A 686 14.06 -30.60 17.78
CA GLU A 686 12.64 -30.89 17.78
C GLU A 686 11.70 -29.86 17.16
N ASN A 687 12.02 -29.22 16.02
CA ASN A 687 11.08 -28.33 15.30
C ASN A 687 10.47 -27.18 16.15
N LYS A 688 11.09 -26.87 17.29
CA LYS A 688 10.62 -25.81 18.18
C LYS A 688 11.72 -24.77 18.36
N LEU A 689 11.91 -23.95 17.33
CA LEU A 689 12.43 -22.62 17.59
C LEU A 689 11.45 -21.94 18.56
N ARG A 690 11.86 -21.76 19.79
CA ARG A 690 11.15 -20.85 20.67
C ARG A 690 11.41 -19.47 20.13
N GLY A 691 10.41 -18.92 19.46
CA GLY A 691 10.42 -17.52 19.09
C GLY A 691 10.26 -16.67 20.34
N ALA A 692 11.06 -15.64 20.52
CA ALA A 692 10.60 -14.52 21.31
C ALA A 692 9.51 -13.84 20.51
N HIS A 693 8.38 -13.55 21.14
CA HIS A 693 7.43 -12.62 20.59
C HIS A 693 7.90 -11.21 20.93
N ILE A 694 7.71 -10.24 20.01
CA ILE A 694 8.10 -8.86 20.25
C ILE A 694 7.51 -8.28 21.54
N SER A 695 6.32 -8.70 21.92
CA SER A 695 5.66 -8.30 23.16
C SER A 695 6.33 -8.85 24.44
N ASP A 696 7.20 -9.82 24.30
CA ASP A 696 7.99 -10.36 25.41
C ASP A 696 9.27 -9.54 25.63
N VAL A 697 9.57 -8.62 24.70
CA VAL A 697 10.66 -7.66 24.79
C VAL A 697 10.12 -6.37 25.39
N GLY A 698 10.78 -5.81 26.37
CA GLY A 698 10.51 -4.47 26.79
C GLY A 698 10.79 -3.48 25.65
N VAL A 699 9.74 -3.01 24.99
CA VAL A 699 9.87 -2.09 23.85
C VAL A 699 10.69 -0.84 24.25
N GLY A 700 10.48 -0.34 25.46
CA GLY A 700 11.18 0.82 25.98
C GLY A 700 12.69 0.59 26.14
N GLU A 701 13.09 -0.58 26.56
CA GLU A 701 14.51 -0.93 26.75
C GLU A 701 15.25 -1.04 25.42
N VAL A 702 14.63 -1.64 24.41
CA VAL A 702 15.21 -1.74 23.06
C VAL A 702 15.25 -0.38 22.37
N LEU A 703 14.26 0.46 22.61
CA LEU A 703 14.20 1.84 22.11
C LEU A 703 15.25 2.74 22.73
N CYS A 704 15.62 2.50 23.97
CA CYS A 704 16.46 3.37 24.80
C CYS A 704 17.76 3.82 24.10
N PRO A 705 18.63 2.94 23.56
CA PRO A 705 19.85 3.37 22.88
C PRO A 705 19.60 4.19 21.61
N ILE A 706 18.49 3.94 20.91
CA ILE A 706 18.09 4.69 19.73
C ILE A 706 17.75 6.13 20.10
N ILE A 707 16.93 6.30 21.13
CA ILE A 707 16.51 7.63 21.60
C ILE A 707 17.66 8.39 22.24
N MET A 708 18.56 7.72 22.94
CA MET A 708 19.74 8.37 23.54
C MET A 708 20.65 8.97 22.47
N LEU A 709 20.89 8.27 21.37
CA LEU A 709 21.63 8.83 20.23
C LEU A 709 20.90 10.05 19.68
N TYR A 710 19.60 9.92 19.45
CA TYR A 710 18.78 11.03 18.95
C TYR A 710 18.89 12.24 19.88
N ALA A 711 18.64 12.06 21.16
CA ALA A 711 18.68 13.12 22.15
C ALA A 711 20.08 13.76 22.25
N TYR A 712 21.12 12.94 22.35
CA TYR A 712 22.49 13.41 22.50
C TYR A 712 22.93 14.28 21.32
N PHE A 713 22.84 13.78 20.10
CA PHE A 713 23.33 14.53 18.95
C PHE A 713 22.50 15.78 18.69
N THR A 714 21.18 15.71 18.87
CA THR A 714 20.31 16.88 18.71
C THR A 714 20.68 18.00 19.68
N THR A 715 21.00 17.67 20.94
CA THR A 715 21.32 18.67 21.99
C THR A 715 22.79 19.09 22.00
N ASN A 716 23.69 18.32 21.39
CA ASN A 716 25.12 18.58 21.37
C ASN A 716 25.65 19.07 20.02
N GLY A 717 24.92 19.95 19.35
CA GLY A 717 25.39 20.67 18.17
C GLY A 717 24.92 20.11 16.82
N TYR A 718 24.05 19.11 16.81
CA TYR A 718 23.45 18.57 15.60
C TYR A 718 21.92 18.58 15.68
N PRO A 719 21.27 19.75 15.65
CA PRO A 719 19.80 19.86 15.80
C PRO A 719 19.02 19.12 14.73
N ASP A 720 19.58 18.96 13.54
CA ASP A 720 19.00 18.25 12.42
C ASP A 720 19.34 16.75 12.39
N PHE A 721 19.82 16.18 13.50
CA PHE A 721 20.24 14.78 13.52
C PHE A 721 19.16 13.82 13.04
N ALA A 722 17.95 13.89 13.58
CA ALA A 722 16.89 12.97 13.16
C ALA A 722 16.46 13.17 11.69
N PRO A 723 16.21 14.39 11.19
CA PRO A 723 15.99 14.64 9.78
C PRO A 723 17.04 14.02 8.84
N ASP A 724 18.30 14.21 9.16
CA ASP A 724 19.41 13.72 8.35
C ASP A 724 19.60 12.21 8.49
N TRP A 725 19.32 11.67 9.68
CA TRP A 725 19.35 10.25 9.95
C TRP A 725 18.34 9.50 9.09
N TYR A 726 17.08 9.92 9.12
CA TYR A 726 16.03 9.32 8.28
C TYR A 726 16.33 9.49 6.79
N GLU A 727 16.85 10.64 6.37
CA GLU A 727 17.21 10.85 4.96
C GLU A 727 18.37 9.97 4.53
N SER A 728 19.40 9.80 5.36
CA SER A 728 20.53 8.92 5.09
C SER A 728 20.10 7.46 4.91
N LEU A 729 19.08 7.05 5.67
CA LEU A 729 18.53 5.68 5.59
C LEU A 729 17.62 5.48 4.37
N ARG A 730 17.02 6.55 3.84
CA ARG A 730 16.26 6.48 2.57
C ARG A 730 17.16 6.29 1.37
N GLN A 731 18.36 6.83 1.42
CA GLN A 731 19.35 6.68 0.35
C GLN A 731 19.98 5.30 0.44
N ASN A 732 19.44 4.37 -0.38
CA ASN A 732 19.89 2.97 -0.40
C ASN A 732 21.19 2.72 -1.13
N ASP A 733 21.63 3.67 -1.91
CA ASP A 733 22.65 3.60 -2.91
C ASP A 733 23.88 4.41 -2.48
N ASP A 734 24.39 4.11 -1.29
CA ASP A 734 25.69 4.59 -0.94
C ASP A 734 26.72 3.93 -1.86
N GLU A 735 27.10 4.62 -2.95
CA GLU A 735 28.13 4.15 -3.88
C GLU A 735 29.46 3.86 -3.19
N ASN A 736 29.68 4.51 -2.06
CA ASN A 736 30.83 4.31 -1.19
C ASN A 736 30.56 3.35 -0.03
N GLY A 737 29.39 2.72 -0.02
CA GLY A 737 29.01 1.79 1.01
C GLY A 737 29.93 0.60 1.07
N SER A 738 30.08 0.04 2.27
CA SER A 738 30.80 -1.19 2.43
C SER A 738 30.12 -2.36 1.72
N GLN A 739 30.78 -3.47 1.72
CA GLN A 739 30.25 -4.69 1.12
C GLN A 739 28.89 -5.11 1.70
N ILE A 740 28.65 -4.86 3.00
CA ILE A 740 27.36 -5.18 3.66
C ILE A 740 26.23 -4.29 3.16
N GLU A 741 26.51 -3.04 2.81
CA GLU A 741 25.52 -2.08 2.33
C GLU A 741 25.17 -2.29 0.87
N LYS A 742 26.04 -2.92 0.09
CA LYS A 742 25.77 -3.22 -1.31
C LYS A 742 24.76 -4.34 -1.44
N GLN A 743 23.89 -4.24 -2.44
CA GLN A 743 22.87 -5.25 -2.69
C GLN A 743 23.46 -6.67 -2.80
N GLY A 744 24.62 -6.83 -3.43
CA GLY A 744 25.29 -8.12 -3.54
C GLY A 744 25.73 -8.73 -2.19
N GLU A 745 26.04 -7.91 -1.19
CA GLU A 745 26.38 -8.39 0.14
C GLU A 745 25.15 -8.65 1.00
N VAL A 746 24.13 -7.82 0.88
CA VAL A 746 22.81 -8.11 1.46
C VAL A 746 22.28 -9.41 0.90
N ASP A 747 22.37 -9.62 -0.40
CA ASP A 747 21.98 -10.87 -1.06
C ASP A 747 22.82 -12.07 -0.58
N LYS A 748 24.10 -11.88 -0.32
CA LYS A 748 24.98 -12.92 0.25
C LYS A 748 24.48 -13.41 1.61
N TYR A 749 24.06 -12.52 2.48
CA TYR A 749 23.50 -12.87 3.80
C TYR A 749 22.04 -13.32 3.70
N GLU A 750 21.28 -12.74 2.82
CA GLU A 750 19.89 -13.12 2.55
C GLU A 750 19.77 -14.49 1.89
N LEU A 751 20.73 -14.89 1.06
CA LEU A 751 20.80 -16.23 0.51
C LEU A 751 20.89 -17.31 1.60
N ILE A 752 21.32 -16.98 2.80
CA ILE A 752 21.30 -17.89 3.93
C ILE A 752 19.86 -18.16 4.36
N ALA A 753 19.02 -17.14 4.36
CA ALA A 753 17.62 -17.26 4.72
C ALA A 753 16.72 -17.58 3.50
N SER A 754 17.09 -17.11 2.33
CA SER A 754 16.32 -17.25 1.09
C SER A 754 16.86 -18.30 0.13
N ALA A 755 17.97 -19.01 0.48
CA ALA A 755 18.52 -20.08 -0.34
C ALA A 755 17.45 -21.11 -0.62
N GLN A 756 16.84 -20.89 -1.71
CA GLN A 756 15.51 -21.28 -1.99
C GLN A 756 15.33 -22.72 -2.29
N ASN A 757 14.28 -23.13 -1.75
CA ASN A 757 13.22 -23.84 -2.46
C ASN A 757 13.75 -25.00 -3.28
N ASN A 758 13.58 -26.15 -2.74
CA ASN A 758 13.59 -27.45 -3.39
C ASN A 758 14.92 -28.23 -3.41
N ASN A 759 16.04 -27.69 -3.02
CA ASN A 759 17.23 -28.51 -2.85
C ASN A 759 17.50 -28.75 -1.35
N LYS A 760 17.10 -29.89 -0.84
CA LYS A 760 17.22 -30.24 0.58
C LYS A 760 18.66 -30.11 1.14
N ASN A 761 19.65 -30.10 0.29
CA ASN A 761 21.08 -29.97 0.68
C ASN A 761 21.63 -28.57 0.39
N GLY A 762 20.85 -27.67 -0.23
CA GLY A 762 21.40 -26.42 -0.77
C GLY A 762 21.64 -25.36 0.28
N LYS A 763 20.72 -25.18 1.20
CA LYS A 763 20.69 -24.03 2.11
C LYS A 763 21.75 -24.11 3.19
N LEU A 764 21.82 -25.24 3.86
CA LEU A 764 22.86 -25.50 4.86
C LEU A 764 24.25 -25.63 4.22
N ALA A 765 24.32 -26.14 2.99
CA ALA A 765 25.57 -26.21 2.22
C ALA A 765 26.06 -24.79 1.85
N VAL A 766 25.17 -23.89 1.48
CA VAL A 766 25.48 -22.47 1.22
C VAL A 766 25.98 -21.78 2.48
N LEU A 767 25.33 -22.00 3.63
CA LEU A 767 25.78 -21.50 4.93
C LEU A 767 27.17 -21.98 5.27
N ARG A 768 27.42 -23.31 5.15
CA ARG A 768 28.71 -23.91 5.42
C ARG A 768 29.80 -23.41 4.48
N SER A 769 29.46 -23.16 3.23
CA SER A 769 30.40 -22.62 2.25
C SER A 769 30.74 -21.15 2.54
N LYS A 770 29.77 -20.36 2.93
CA LYS A 770 29.97 -18.93 3.19
C LYS A 770 30.57 -18.62 4.56
N PHE A 771 30.28 -19.46 5.55
CA PHE A 771 30.77 -19.31 6.93
C PHE A 771 31.44 -20.59 7.44
N PRO A 772 32.56 -21.01 6.82
CA PRO A 772 33.18 -22.30 7.12
C PRO A 772 33.72 -22.38 8.55
N ASN A 773 34.02 -21.26 9.17
CA ASN A 773 34.56 -21.18 10.53
C ASN A 773 33.49 -20.95 11.61
N SER A 774 32.26 -20.67 11.22
CA SER A 774 31.15 -20.47 12.15
C SER A 774 30.90 -21.72 12.98
N THR A 775 31.00 -21.61 14.30
CA THR A 775 30.72 -22.72 15.24
C THR A 775 29.26 -23.15 15.14
N TRP A 776 28.38 -22.26 14.79
CA TRP A 776 26.95 -22.52 14.63
C TRP A 776 26.69 -23.45 13.44
N VAL A 777 27.35 -23.17 12.33
CA VAL A 777 27.23 -23.97 11.12
C VAL A 777 27.93 -25.32 11.28
N LYS A 778 29.14 -25.32 11.87
CA LYS A 778 29.91 -26.55 12.12
C LYS A 778 29.20 -27.52 13.05
N ASN A 779 28.57 -27.03 14.08
CA ASN A 779 27.91 -27.83 15.11
C ASN A 779 26.46 -28.17 14.78
N ASN A 780 25.99 -27.89 13.56
CA ASN A 780 24.63 -28.19 13.10
C ASN A 780 23.52 -27.53 13.98
N TYR A 781 23.79 -26.39 14.56
CA TYR A 781 22.81 -25.69 15.35
C TYR A 781 21.67 -25.08 14.50
N ILE A 782 21.87 -24.98 13.19
CA ILE A 782 20.87 -24.52 12.23
C ILE A 782 20.53 -25.69 11.31
N THR A 783 19.29 -26.07 11.26
CA THR A 783 18.79 -27.11 10.36
C THR A 783 18.32 -26.53 9.03
N GLU A 784 18.23 -27.39 8.02
CA GLU A 784 17.70 -27.02 6.70
C GLU A 784 16.29 -26.42 6.75
N THR A 785 15.45 -26.93 7.65
CA THR A 785 14.08 -26.45 7.85
C THR A 785 14.04 -25.03 8.41
N GLN A 786 15.08 -24.62 9.08
CA GLN A 786 15.16 -23.30 9.73
C GLN A 786 15.76 -22.23 8.83
N CYS A 787 16.46 -22.66 7.80
CA CYS A 787 16.89 -21.76 6.73
C CYS A 787 15.73 -21.34 5.81
N ASN A 788 14.55 -21.93 5.97
CA ASN A 788 13.36 -21.67 5.16
C ASN A 788 12.16 -21.37 6.06
N PRO A 789 11.34 -20.38 5.77
CA PRO A 789 11.30 -19.40 4.68
C PRO A 789 11.69 -17.97 5.15
N TYR A 790 12.59 -17.86 6.10
CA TYR A 790 12.80 -16.60 6.82
C TYR A 790 13.96 -15.81 6.23
N ARG A 791 13.71 -14.53 5.99
CA ARG A 791 14.73 -13.57 5.60
C ARG A 791 15.61 -13.22 6.80
N ASN A 792 16.94 -13.18 6.61
CA ASN A 792 17.84 -12.68 7.64
C ASN A 792 17.88 -11.14 7.62
N TYR A 793 17.58 -10.51 8.74
CA TYR A 793 17.53 -9.06 8.86
C TYR A 793 18.76 -8.44 9.55
N SER A 794 19.68 -9.24 10.07
CA SER A 794 20.87 -8.67 10.72
C SER A 794 21.73 -7.79 9.81
N PRO A 795 21.89 -8.04 8.49
CA PRO A 795 22.60 -7.13 7.60
C PRO A 795 22.03 -5.72 7.57
N PHE A 796 20.71 -5.57 7.64
CA PHE A 796 20.08 -4.24 7.68
C PHE A 796 20.38 -3.48 8.97
N MET A 797 20.46 -4.19 10.11
CA MET A 797 20.91 -3.59 11.37
C MET A 797 22.37 -3.14 11.28
N LEU A 798 23.25 -3.94 10.72
CA LEU A 798 24.65 -3.58 10.54
C LEU A 798 24.81 -2.36 9.62
N ASN A 799 24.07 -2.33 8.52
CA ASN A 799 24.00 -1.16 7.63
C ASN A 799 23.51 0.09 8.37
N TRP A 800 22.45 -0.04 9.17
CA TRP A 800 21.95 1.07 9.99
C TRP A 800 23.02 1.61 10.96
N ILE A 801 23.75 0.75 11.64
CA ILE A 801 24.85 1.15 12.53
C ILE A 801 25.93 1.90 11.78
N ARG A 802 26.32 1.44 10.60
CA ARG A 802 27.33 2.07 9.76
C ARG A 802 26.89 3.45 9.26
N LYS A 803 25.67 3.55 8.72
CA LYS A 803 25.12 4.83 8.26
C LYS A 803 24.99 5.83 9.40
N THR A 804 24.55 5.38 10.57
CA THR A 804 24.51 6.20 11.78
C THR A 804 25.90 6.67 12.20
N SER A 805 26.90 5.80 12.11
CA SER A 805 28.30 6.15 12.38
C SER A 805 28.83 7.21 11.40
N ARG A 806 28.57 7.07 10.12
CA ARG A 806 28.92 8.06 9.09
C ARG A 806 28.25 9.40 9.33
N LEU A 807 26.97 9.37 9.66
CA LEU A 807 26.21 10.58 9.95
C LEU A 807 26.78 11.37 11.13
N THR A 808 27.19 10.66 12.19
CA THR A 808 27.79 11.28 13.39
C THR A 808 29.27 11.60 13.25
N GLY A 809 29.95 10.99 12.28
CA GLY A 809 31.41 11.07 12.10
C GLY A 809 32.21 10.24 13.13
N TYR A 810 31.56 9.41 13.96
CA TYR A 810 32.18 8.56 14.96
C TYR A 810 31.91 7.07 14.67
N ASN A 811 32.89 6.23 14.93
CA ASN A 811 32.67 4.78 14.93
C ASN A 811 31.81 4.41 16.16
N LEU A 812 30.52 4.21 15.93
CA LEU A 812 29.56 3.86 16.99
C LEU A 812 29.56 2.34 17.31
N PHE A 813 30.42 1.54 16.69
CA PHE A 813 30.51 0.11 16.97
C PHE A 813 30.61 -0.19 18.49
N PRO A 814 31.50 0.45 19.28
CA PRO A 814 31.62 0.20 20.73
C PRO A 814 30.33 0.51 21.49
N TYR A 815 29.60 1.54 21.08
CA TYR A 815 28.31 1.91 21.66
C TYR A 815 27.29 0.79 21.46
N PHE A 816 27.12 0.33 20.23
CA PHE A 816 26.13 -0.72 19.92
C PHE A 816 26.55 -2.09 20.42
N GLU A 817 27.85 -2.36 20.49
CA GLU A 817 28.39 -3.57 21.12
C GLU A 817 28.04 -3.60 22.62
N GLN A 818 28.27 -2.50 23.34
CA GLN A 818 27.93 -2.34 24.76
C GLN A 818 26.43 -2.52 24.98
N TRP A 819 25.57 -1.96 24.11
CA TRP A 819 24.13 -2.15 24.16
C TRP A 819 23.65 -3.51 23.67
N GLY A 820 24.55 -4.39 23.29
CA GLY A 820 24.28 -5.79 22.91
C GLY A 820 23.67 -6.01 21.54
N TYR A 821 23.63 -4.99 20.69
CA TYR A 821 23.16 -5.15 19.30
C TYR A 821 24.04 -6.09 18.48
N LEU A 822 25.32 -6.13 18.77
CA LEU A 822 26.33 -6.90 18.05
C LEU A 822 26.62 -8.27 18.68
N ARG A 823 25.71 -8.79 19.51
CA ARG A 823 25.83 -10.16 20.03
C ARG A 823 25.57 -11.18 18.91
N THR A 824 26.48 -12.13 18.80
CA THR A 824 26.33 -13.24 17.87
C THR A 824 25.17 -14.14 18.27
N ILE A 825 24.25 -14.39 17.36
CA ILE A 825 22.99 -15.09 17.64
C ILE A 825 22.37 -15.70 16.38
N ALA A 826 21.64 -16.79 16.55
CA ALA A 826 20.76 -17.33 15.54
C ALA A 826 19.39 -17.61 16.15
N MET A 827 18.35 -16.92 15.70
CA MET A 827 17.03 -17.04 16.32
C MET A 827 15.90 -16.75 15.35
N LYS A 828 14.78 -17.43 15.58
CA LYS A 828 13.49 -17.07 14.99
C LYS A 828 12.80 -16.04 15.88
N VAL A 829 12.29 -15.00 15.26
CA VAL A 829 11.57 -13.92 15.92
C VAL A 829 10.16 -13.86 15.39
N GLY A 830 9.18 -13.90 16.29
CA GLY A 830 7.77 -13.62 15.99
C GLY A 830 7.49 -12.13 16.13
N ASP A 831 7.24 -11.47 15.00
CA ASP A 831 6.95 -10.04 14.94
C ASP A 831 6.11 -9.76 13.69
N TYR A 832 4.78 -9.82 13.81
CA TYR A 832 3.82 -9.78 12.68
C TYR A 832 4.13 -10.75 11.54
N GLY A 833 4.82 -11.82 11.86
CA GLY A 833 5.31 -12.85 10.96
C GLY A 833 6.38 -13.66 11.64
N ASN A 834 7.04 -14.50 10.87
CA ASN A 834 8.15 -15.29 11.36
C ASN A 834 9.42 -14.81 10.65
N TRP A 835 10.29 -14.20 11.40
CA TRP A 835 11.55 -13.66 10.92
C TRP A 835 12.72 -14.50 11.40
N TYR A 836 13.80 -14.49 10.64
CA TYR A 836 15.04 -15.12 11.02
C TYR A 836 16.09 -14.05 11.29
N TYR A 837 16.71 -14.13 12.46
CA TYR A 837 17.75 -13.19 12.86
C TYR A 837 19.04 -13.98 13.10
N LEU A 838 19.99 -13.81 12.20
CA LEU A 838 21.28 -14.50 12.23
C LEU A 838 22.40 -13.47 12.18
N LEU A 839 23.19 -13.39 13.25
CA LEU A 839 24.45 -12.66 13.30
C LEU A 839 25.54 -13.67 13.72
N THR A 840 26.30 -14.14 12.75
CA THR A 840 27.38 -15.08 13.00
C THR A 840 28.64 -14.38 13.49
N GLN A 841 29.61 -15.15 14.03
CA GLN A 841 30.91 -14.59 14.40
C GLN A 841 31.63 -14.03 13.17
N ASP A 842 31.54 -14.70 12.03
CA ASP A 842 32.17 -14.23 10.80
C ASP A 842 31.55 -12.88 10.33
N MET A 843 30.25 -12.71 10.44
CA MET A 843 29.58 -11.42 10.14
C MET A 843 30.00 -10.32 11.10
N TYR A 844 30.11 -10.63 12.39
CA TYR A 844 30.60 -9.71 13.39
C TYR A 844 32.04 -9.29 13.12
N ASP A 845 32.94 -10.25 12.86
CA ASP A 845 34.37 -9.98 12.60
C ASP A 845 34.54 -9.16 11.31
N GLU A 846 33.82 -9.49 10.25
CA GLU A 846 33.83 -8.76 8.99
C GLU A 846 33.33 -7.32 9.19
N PHE A 847 32.20 -7.15 9.86
CA PHE A 847 31.64 -5.82 10.14
C PHE A 847 32.59 -4.99 11.02
N LYS A 848 33.20 -5.60 12.05
CA LYS A 848 34.17 -4.92 12.90
C LYS A 848 35.38 -4.45 12.07
N ALA A 849 35.91 -5.30 11.23
CA ALA A 849 37.03 -4.94 10.36
C ALA A 849 36.70 -3.80 9.40
N ASP A 850 35.50 -3.79 8.85
CA ASP A 850 35.00 -2.70 8.00
C ASP A 850 34.93 -1.38 8.79
N MET A 851 34.39 -1.40 10.01
CA MET A 851 34.29 -0.21 10.83
C MET A 851 35.67 0.32 11.28
N ASP A 852 36.59 -0.60 11.58
CA ASP A 852 38.00 -0.23 11.90
C ASP A 852 38.69 0.38 10.67
N ALA A 853 38.48 -0.16 9.47
CA ALA A 853 39.02 0.41 8.22
C ALA A 853 38.49 1.83 7.94
N LEU A 854 37.25 2.14 8.28
CA LEU A 854 36.71 3.49 8.18
C LEU A 854 37.40 4.48 9.16
N VAL A 855 37.86 3.97 10.30
CA VAL A 855 38.67 4.79 11.24
C VAL A 855 40.07 4.97 10.69
N GLU A 856 40.71 3.90 10.19
CA GLU A 856 42.04 3.94 9.61
C GLU A 856 42.14 4.87 8.40
N SER A 857 41.11 4.90 7.58
CA SER A 857 41.04 5.82 6.41
C SER A 857 40.79 7.28 6.80
N GLY A 858 40.42 7.54 8.05
CA GLY A 858 40.07 8.86 8.55
C GLY A 858 38.65 9.31 8.22
N GLU A 859 37.82 8.42 7.65
CA GLU A 859 36.40 8.69 7.39
C GLU A 859 35.62 8.81 8.69
N LEU A 860 35.90 7.95 9.66
CA LEU A 860 35.32 7.99 11.00
C LEU A 860 36.39 8.34 12.03
N LYS A 861 35.95 8.95 13.15
CA LYS A 861 36.74 9.15 14.36
C LYS A 861 36.42 8.08 15.37
N THR A 862 37.40 7.69 16.16
CA THR A 862 37.17 6.90 17.36
C THR A 862 36.31 7.70 18.35
N MET A 863 35.38 7.05 19.04
CA MET A 863 34.61 7.70 20.10
C MET A 863 35.55 8.20 21.22
N PRO A 864 35.44 9.47 21.63
CA PRO A 864 36.16 9.97 22.79
C PRO A 864 35.84 9.20 24.07
N ALA A 865 36.82 9.12 24.98
CA ALA A 865 36.60 8.53 26.30
C ALA A 865 35.44 9.25 27.03
N GLY A 866 34.50 8.48 27.58
CA GLY A 866 33.33 9.02 28.28
C GLY A 866 32.17 9.40 27.35
N MET A 867 32.30 9.28 26.01
CA MET A 867 31.21 9.64 25.10
C MET A 867 30.01 8.69 25.21
N ILE A 868 30.27 7.41 25.45
CA ILE A 868 29.17 6.42 25.61
C ILE A 868 28.35 6.78 26.86
N GLU A 869 29.00 7.10 27.95
CA GLU A 869 28.36 7.56 29.20
C GLU A 869 27.61 8.88 28.97
N ALA A 870 28.21 9.80 28.23
CA ALA A 870 27.59 11.09 27.93
C ALA A 870 26.30 10.90 27.11
N ILE A 871 26.31 10.03 26.07
CA ILE A 871 25.13 9.68 25.31
C ILE A 871 24.05 9.07 26.21
N SER A 872 24.47 8.11 27.06
CA SER A 872 23.56 7.38 27.95
C SER A 872 22.95 8.22 29.06
N ASN A 873 23.55 9.37 29.39
CA ASN A 873 23.08 10.30 30.40
C ASN A 873 22.48 11.59 29.84
N THR A 874 22.23 11.65 28.55
CA THR A 874 21.64 12.84 27.91
C THR A 874 20.25 13.14 28.48
N PRO A 875 19.97 14.37 28.87
CA PRO A 875 18.65 14.79 29.31
C PRO A 875 17.65 14.90 28.14
N ASP A 876 16.43 15.28 28.46
CA ASP A 876 15.38 15.51 27.48
C ASP A 876 15.80 16.44 26.34
N MET A 877 15.40 16.10 25.10
CA MET A 877 15.72 16.86 23.90
C MET A 877 15.01 18.21 23.81
N PHE A 878 13.77 18.26 24.24
CA PHE A 878 12.91 19.44 24.09
C PHE A 878 12.74 20.13 25.44
N GLN A 879 13.15 21.39 25.50
CA GLN A 879 13.06 22.19 26.75
C GLN A 879 11.77 22.98 26.82
N ASP A 880 11.26 23.43 25.67
CA ASP A 880 10.06 24.25 25.58
C ASP A 880 8.89 23.44 25.02
N LYS A 881 7.72 23.64 25.64
CA LYS A 881 6.47 23.08 25.14
C LYS A 881 6.02 23.87 23.90
N PRO A 882 5.87 23.26 22.73
CA PRO A 882 5.37 23.97 21.56
C PRO A 882 3.90 24.35 21.74
N THR A 883 3.49 25.43 21.08
CA THR A 883 2.09 25.87 21.07
C THR A 883 1.35 25.12 19.98
N ILE A 884 0.28 24.42 20.34
CA ILE A 884 -0.69 23.88 19.37
C ILE A 884 -1.64 25.02 19.01
N ALA A 885 -1.83 25.26 17.73
CA ALA A 885 -2.78 26.27 17.23
C ALA A 885 -4.22 25.90 17.64
N ASN A 886 -4.93 26.86 18.24
CA ASN A 886 -6.32 26.70 18.66
C ASN A 886 -7.28 26.83 17.46
#